data_0062cc112d27c41280f934678ec3f00c
#
_entry.id   0062cc112d27c41280f934678ec3f00c
#
_cell.length_a   1.000
_cell.length_b   1.000
_cell.length_c   1.000
_cell.angle_alpha   90.00
_cell.angle_beta   90.00
_cell.angle_gamma   90.00
#
_symmetry.space_group_name_H-M   'P 1'
#
loop_
_entity.id
_entity.type
_entity.pdbx_description
1 polymer ?
#
loop_
_entity_poly.entity_id
_entity_poly.type
_entity_poly.pdbx_seq_one_letter_code
_entity_poly.pdbx_strand_id
1 'polypeptide(L)'
;MKGRYEIHERIGQGGLGAVYRATDKQLNREVAIKRLLPIENQXKMYGGSSQNKLINEARTLSSLQHPNIVTVYDVGVDDEGAFVVMELIKGEAFDLTVERGALTKDDFNXFVAQTMEALLVAHDKGIIHRDLKPSNLMVSWLPTGKFQIKILDFGLAKLGKKPTVQTTDQGDGILGSIYFMAPEQFERAELDQRTDLYALGAIYYYALTSKYPFDGDTGPLVMAAHLNGTVRNXAEIREDLPHWLTDWVMNLISRKPDDRPKDSRDAYDSFCRNIKPDVSTKENNDNLSQPRINFSLPNKNKSISSFSNAELTQNDNFLKDVQESIEVTNDQSKRPPLWLLISIPILIVIIVSFVLVKSGEKKVIEERNSLIQSLNEAEEPKGNSLTVKEFMTFMKSQXDTEIGRNNITASITTLARLGGEGVDKEIFNQLSXLGSGYPIXRAGLIGVMIDKSYWEGLPAIIPLLDDKNNQVVDAAVYAVGELGKLDDVDFLLTNLESSSNDKANALENAIVRICLRSPDLEIRNAEVRRVLVQEAPDGMYRLRILRILGFLGGEKAWSDLKRILNGKDSDAKKAVLQTIGSWPNGKPLKTLFEIIDTEKDEVLKRMAFRSYVLLLSAPSDLSDETKAKEIMDIFKLNFGRNDQIDLIGALANLATENALKFADQLGDENERFKXSADLASXQITLNLSKRIEYXGGEEEYSAKSGLIFGESLFNYDSSQEALMGWTNPQYYIAWPINFSDPGEYELILDIEKPKGGGGEFEVVLGPNRETLKVPEGDGFQKVIIGNFSLENSGTYRIIVTGLNLEQNEGELMRLRSLKLKKSK
;
A
#
# COMPACT_ATOMS: atom_id res chain seq x y z
N MET A 1 -25.73 23.33 -16.53
CA MET A 1 -24.29 23.36 -16.85
C MET A 1 -23.80 24.68 -17.47
N LYS A 2 -24.68 25.46 -18.13
CA LYS A 2 -24.28 26.67 -18.90
C LYS A 2 -23.43 27.65 -18.05
N GLY A 3 -22.19 27.85 -18.48
CA GLY A 3 -21.25 28.83 -17.95
C GLY A 3 -20.17 28.30 -17.01
N ARG A 4 -20.40 27.20 -16.26
CA ARG A 4 -19.41 26.66 -15.31
C ARG A 4 -18.53 25.58 -15.92
N TYR A 5 -19.15 24.61 -16.58
CA TYR A 5 -18.41 23.46 -17.14
C TYR A 5 -18.27 23.61 -18.65
N GLU A 6 -17.04 23.57 -19.14
CA GLU A 6 -16.72 23.53 -20.56
C GLU A 6 -16.44 22.08 -20.97
N ILE A 7 -17.34 21.51 -21.73
CA ILE A 7 -17.25 20.13 -22.20
C ILE A 7 -16.26 20.06 -23.38
N HIS A 8 -15.38 19.07 -23.33
CA HIS A 8 -14.44 18.78 -24.41
C HIS A 8 -14.87 17.51 -25.15
N GLU A 9 -14.06 16.48 -25.17
CA GLU A 9 -14.34 15.23 -25.87
C GLU A 9 -15.07 14.21 -25.00
N ARG A 10 -15.73 13.30 -25.69
CA ARG A 10 -16.34 12.13 -25.05
C ARG A 10 -15.25 11.08 -24.77
N ILE A 11 -15.07 10.71 -23.52
CA ILE A 11 -14.06 9.75 -23.06
C ILE A 11 -14.64 8.36 -22.77
N GLY A 12 -15.96 8.22 -22.74
CA GLY A 12 -16.60 6.93 -22.53
C GLY A 12 -18.07 6.93 -22.92
N GLN A 13 -18.60 5.74 -23.20
CA GLN A 13 -20.03 5.53 -23.43
C GLN A 13 -20.42 4.17 -22.85
N GLY A 14 -21.54 4.13 -22.14
CA GLY A 14 -22.09 2.90 -21.56
C GLY A 14 -23.62 2.91 -21.61
N GLY A 15 -24.21 1.86 -21.09
CA GLY A 15 -25.66 1.67 -21.10
C GLY A 15 -26.46 2.76 -20.39
N LEU A 16 -25.85 3.46 -19.44
CA LEU A 16 -26.52 4.51 -18.66
C LEU A 16 -26.23 5.93 -19.15
N GLY A 17 -25.35 6.11 -20.16
CA GLY A 17 -25.04 7.44 -20.66
C GLY A 17 -23.63 7.57 -21.25
N ALA A 18 -23.23 8.80 -21.48
CA ALA A 18 -21.92 9.15 -22.02
C ALA A 18 -21.09 9.93 -20.98
N VAL A 19 -19.78 9.71 -20.97
CA VAL A 19 -18.84 10.41 -20.10
C VAL A 19 -17.96 11.33 -20.96
N TYR A 20 -17.83 12.57 -20.52
CA TYR A 20 -17.07 13.61 -21.21
C TYR A 20 -15.96 14.15 -20.31
N ARG A 21 -14.80 14.44 -20.90
CA ARG A 21 -13.81 15.30 -20.25
C ARG A 21 -14.32 16.74 -20.33
N ALA A 22 -14.13 17.49 -19.25
CA ALA A 22 -14.58 18.88 -19.17
C ALA A 22 -13.66 19.70 -18.26
N THR A 23 -13.75 21.02 -18.36
CA THR A 23 -13.08 21.95 -17.44
C THR A 23 -14.12 22.66 -16.55
N ASP A 24 -13.98 22.57 -15.26
CA ASP A 24 -14.68 23.41 -14.29
C ASP A 24 -13.99 24.79 -14.29
N LYS A 25 -14.59 25.76 -15.01
CA LYS A 25 -14.05 27.13 -15.15
C LYS A 25 -13.97 27.90 -13.84
N GLN A 26 -14.81 27.55 -12.87
CA GLN A 26 -14.87 28.21 -11.59
C GLN A 26 -13.70 27.80 -10.69
N LEU A 27 -13.31 26.53 -10.75
CA LEU A 27 -12.20 25.96 -9.97
C LEU A 27 -10.94 25.72 -10.80
N ASN A 28 -11.00 26.00 -12.11
CA ASN A 28 -9.90 25.85 -13.07
C ASN A 28 -9.27 24.44 -13.02
N ARG A 29 -10.10 23.41 -13.08
CA ARG A 29 -9.62 21.99 -13.00
C ARG A 29 -10.35 21.12 -14.03
N GLU A 30 -9.67 20.06 -14.45
CA GLU A 30 -10.27 19.03 -15.30
C GLU A 30 -11.21 18.14 -14.47
N VAL A 31 -12.32 17.76 -15.06
CA VAL A 31 -13.32 16.89 -14.45
C VAL A 31 -13.87 15.91 -15.50
N ALA A 32 -14.42 14.80 -15.04
CA ALA A 32 -15.25 13.91 -15.86
C ALA A 32 -16.72 14.26 -15.61
N ILE A 33 -17.51 14.38 -16.66
CA ILE A 33 -18.96 14.63 -16.56
C ILE A 33 -19.69 13.45 -17.22
N LYS A 34 -20.41 12.71 -16.39
CA LYS A 34 -21.28 11.62 -16.85
C LYS A 34 -22.68 12.17 -17.08
N ARG A 35 -23.11 12.21 -18.35
CA ARG A 35 -24.48 12.54 -18.74
C ARG A 35 -25.31 11.28 -18.78
N LEU A 36 -26.39 11.29 -18.06
CA LEU A 36 -27.34 10.17 -18.09
C LEU A 36 -28.31 10.36 -19.27
N LEU A 37 -28.49 9.29 -20.05
CA LEU A 37 -29.35 9.32 -21.21
C LEU A 37 -30.79 9.68 -20.82
N PRO A 38 -31.45 10.62 -21.57
CA PRO A 38 -32.87 10.91 -21.36
C PRO A 38 -33.68 9.68 -21.77
N ILE A 39 -34.39 9.13 -20.80
CA ILE A 39 -35.29 8.01 -21.07
C ILE A 39 -36.63 8.64 -21.63
N GLU A 40 -36.74 8.78 -22.92
CA GLU A 40 -37.87 9.44 -23.60
C GLU A 40 -39.27 8.89 -23.23
N ASN A 41 -39.35 7.68 -22.70
CA ASN A 41 -40.59 7.03 -22.28
C ASN A 41 -40.85 7.07 -20.76
N GLN A 42 -39.98 7.59 -19.97
CA GLN A 42 -40.16 7.64 -18.52
C GLN A 42 -40.85 8.91 -17.96
N UNK A 43 -40.92 9.74 -18.64
CA UNK A 43 -41.56 10.83 -18.27
C UNK A 43 -42.99 10.65 -18.06
N LYS A 44 -43.40 9.83 -18.87
CA LYS A 44 -44.82 9.52 -18.80
C LYS A 44 -45.20 8.49 -17.70
N MET A 45 -44.24 7.71 -17.21
CA MET A 45 -44.53 6.65 -16.21
C MET A 45 -44.21 7.02 -14.77
N TYR A 46 -43.35 8.02 -14.52
CA TYR A 46 -42.98 8.43 -13.17
C TYR A 46 -42.98 9.95 -13.09
N GLY A 47 -44.11 10.53 -12.73
CA GLY A 47 -44.19 11.97 -12.51
C GLY A 47 -43.11 12.47 -11.54
N GLY A 48 -42.68 13.70 -11.70
CA GLY A 48 -41.67 14.56 -10.97
C GLY A 48 -40.81 14.06 -9.81
N SER A 49 -41.06 12.84 -9.31
CA SER A 49 -40.34 12.28 -8.15
C SER A 49 -39.03 11.60 -8.53
N SER A 50 -38.82 11.24 -9.81
CA SER A 50 -37.65 10.47 -10.27
C SER A 50 -36.36 11.30 -10.27
N GLN A 51 -36.44 12.58 -10.65
CA GLN A 51 -35.27 13.48 -10.66
C GLN A 51 -34.76 13.76 -9.23
N ASN A 52 -35.69 13.96 -8.28
CA ASN A 52 -35.35 14.17 -6.88
C ASN A 52 -34.68 12.93 -6.25
N LYS A 53 -35.15 11.74 -6.66
CA LYS A 53 -34.56 10.47 -6.20
C LYS A 53 -33.12 10.32 -6.72
N LEU A 54 -32.88 10.67 -7.98
CA LEU A 54 -31.57 10.65 -8.64
C LEU A 54 -30.59 11.60 -7.94
N ILE A 55 -31.02 12.83 -7.65
CA ILE A 55 -30.24 13.84 -6.95
C ILE A 55 -29.90 13.37 -5.52
N ASN A 56 -30.86 12.76 -4.83
CA ASN A 56 -30.65 12.27 -3.46
C ASN A 56 -29.67 11.07 -3.44
N GLU A 57 -29.75 10.15 -4.38
CA GLU A 57 -28.79 9.04 -4.50
C GLU A 57 -27.38 9.57 -4.82
N ALA A 58 -27.28 10.51 -5.73
CA ALA A 58 -25.99 11.12 -6.09
C ALA A 58 -25.41 11.96 -4.91
N ARG A 59 -26.26 12.59 -4.08
CA ARG A 59 -25.80 13.23 -2.83
C ARG A 59 -25.24 12.21 -1.85
N THR A 60 -25.85 11.02 -1.75
CA THR A 60 -25.32 9.94 -0.92
C THR A 60 -23.94 9.51 -1.42
N LEU A 61 -23.77 9.40 -2.73
CA LEU A 61 -22.49 9.09 -3.34
C LEU A 61 -21.43 10.17 -3.08
N SER A 62 -21.81 11.45 -3.09
CA SER A 62 -20.88 12.54 -2.79
C SER A 62 -20.38 12.53 -1.34
N SER A 63 -21.01 11.76 -0.46
CA SER A 63 -20.54 11.56 0.91
C SER A 63 -19.49 10.45 1.04
N LEU A 64 -19.25 9.68 -0.04
CA LEU A 64 -18.19 8.67 -0.07
C LEU A 64 -16.85 9.38 -0.35
N GLN A 65 -15.99 9.41 0.64
CA GLN A 65 -14.62 9.92 0.52
C GLN A 65 -13.65 8.79 0.85
N HIS A 66 -12.94 8.32 -0.15
CA HIS A 66 -11.97 7.25 0.00
C HIS A 66 -10.96 7.31 -1.18
N PRO A 67 -9.67 7.09 -0.96
CA PRO A 67 -8.69 7.15 -2.06
C PRO A 67 -8.96 6.18 -3.21
N ASN A 68 -9.68 5.10 -2.94
CA ASN A 68 -9.99 4.07 -3.95
C ASN A 68 -11.45 4.12 -4.43
N ILE A 69 -12.16 5.24 -4.19
CA ILE A 69 -13.50 5.52 -4.75
C ILE A 69 -13.41 6.83 -5.53
N VAL A 70 -14.03 6.88 -6.71
CA VAL A 70 -14.08 8.12 -7.51
C VAL A 70 -14.79 9.22 -6.71
N THR A 71 -14.19 10.41 -6.66
CA THR A 71 -14.79 11.54 -5.94
C THR A 71 -15.87 12.19 -6.81
N VAL A 72 -17.09 12.30 -6.29
CA VAL A 72 -18.18 13.04 -6.94
C VAL A 72 -18.13 14.49 -6.44
N TYR A 73 -17.96 15.44 -7.37
CA TYR A 73 -17.82 16.86 -7.06
C TYR A 73 -19.15 17.61 -7.10
N ASP A 74 -20.06 17.24 -8.03
CA ASP A 74 -21.29 17.96 -8.24
C ASP A 74 -22.33 17.08 -8.93
N VAL A 75 -23.58 17.43 -8.80
CA VAL A 75 -24.70 16.74 -9.43
C VAL A 75 -25.72 17.78 -9.84
N GLY A 76 -26.23 17.67 -11.04
CA GLY A 76 -27.22 18.61 -11.54
C GLY A 76 -28.14 18.06 -12.61
N VAL A 77 -29.05 18.93 -13.02
CA VAL A 77 -29.96 18.69 -14.16
C VAL A 77 -29.95 19.95 -15.02
N ASP A 78 -29.88 19.77 -16.33
CA ASP A 78 -30.00 20.85 -17.31
C ASP A 78 -30.99 20.45 -18.43
N ASP A 79 -31.05 21.25 -19.50
CA ASP A 79 -31.95 21.04 -20.62
C ASP A 79 -31.72 19.67 -21.34
N GLU A 80 -30.52 19.09 -21.19
CA GLU A 80 -30.13 17.82 -21.81
C GLU A 80 -30.30 16.61 -20.88
N GLY A 81 -30.66 16.84 -19.59
CA GLY A 81 -30.89 15.78 -18.62
C GLY A 81 -30.02 15.88 -17.39
N ALA A 82 -30.00 14.80 -16.62
CA ALA A 82 -29.20 14.73 -15.38
C ALA A 82 -27.73 14.46 -15.71
N PHE A 83 -26.85 15.04 -14.89
CA PHE A 83 -25.41 14.84 -15.01
C PHE A 83 -24.74 14.72 -13.63
N VAL A 84 -23.63 14.03 -13.59
CA VAL A 84 -22.75 13.87 -12.40
C VAL A 84 -21.37 14.36 -12.81
N VAL A 85 -20.80 15.26 -12.01
CA VAL A 85 -19.43 15.78 -12.17
C VAL A 85 -18.54 15.05 -11.19
N MET A 86 -17.47 14.46 -11.68
CA MET A 86 -16.58 13.65 -10.87
C MET A 86 -15.11 13.87 -11.23
N GLU A 87 -14.25 13.33 -10.41
CA GLU A 87 -12.80 13.28 -10.63
C GLU A 87 -12.48 12.67 -12.00
N LEU A 88 -11.63 13.34 -12.76
CA LEU A 88 -11.08 12.79 -14.01
C LEU A 88 -9.85 11.93 -13.66
N ILE A 89 -9.98 10.63 -13.80
CA ILE A 89 -8.91 9.67 -13.45
C ILE A 89 -8.00 9.48 -14.68
N LYS A 90 -6.72 9.77 -14.50
CA LYS A 90 -5.68 9.53 -15.51
C LYS A 90 -5.17 8.10 -15.34
N GLY A 91 -5.83 7.17 -15.98
CA GLY A 91 -5.56 5.74 -15.83
C GLY A 91 -6.29 4.92 -16.90
N GLU A 92 -6.24 3.63 -16.72
CA GLU A 92 -6.88 2.66 -17.63
C GLU A 92 -7.88 1.78 -16.88
N ALA A 93 -8.79 1.18 -17.60
CA ALA A 93 -9.72 0.21 -17.02
C ALA A 93 -8.96 -1.09 -16.66
N PHE A 94 -9.35 -1.74 -15.59
CA PHE A 94 -8.65 -2.90 -15.01
C PHE A 94 -8.64 -4.12 -15.94
N ASP A 95 -9.63 -4.27 -16.79
CA ASP A 95 -9.65 -5.32 -17.83
C ASP A 95 -8.41 -5.22 -18.73
N LEU A 96 -8.02 -4.01 -19.12
CA LEU A 96 -6.83 -3.77 -19.93
C LEU A 96 -5.55 -4.22 -19.18
N THR A 97 -5.51 -4.04 -17.87
CA THR A 97 -4.39 -4.52 -17.05
C THR A 97 -4.30 -6.04 -17.06
N VAL A 98 -5.45 -6.73 -16.86
CA VAL A 98 -5.49 -8.21 -16.79
C VAL A 98 -5.26 -8.85 -18.16
N GLU A 99 -5.67 -8.21 -19.26
CA GLU A 99 -5.41 -8.70 -20.61
C GLU A 99 -3.90 -8.78 -20.92
N ARG A 100 -3.08 -7.96 -20.28
CA ARG A 100 -1.61 -8.03 -20.42
C ARG A 100 -0.97 -9.17 -19.63
N GLY A 101 -1.69 -9.71 -18.67
CA GLY A 101 -1.24 -10.85 -17.88
C GLY A 101 -1.88 -10.88 -16.51
N ALA A 102 -1.98 -12.07 -15.95
CA ALA A 102 -2.47 -12.28 -14.60
C ALA A 102 -1.59 -11.55 -13.57
N LEU A 103 -2.21 -11.05 -12.51
CA LEU A 103 -1.48 -10.36 -11.45
C LEU A 103 -0.53 -11.31 -10.72
N THR A 104 0.61 -10.80 -10.30
CA THR A 104 1.46 -11.47 -9.32
C THR A 104 0.74 -11.53 -7.97
N LYS A 105 1.17 -12.40 -7.07
CA LYS A 105 0.63 -12.48 -5.70
C LYS A 105 0.69 -11.12 -4.99
N ASP A 106 1.81 -10.40 -5.13
CA ASP A 106 2.00 -9.13 -4.42
C ASP A 106 1.14 -8.00 -5.01
N ASP A 107 1.05 -7.91 -6.34
CA ASP A 107 0.12 -6.99 -6.99
C ASP A 107 -1.33 -7.32 -6.60
N PHE A 108 -1.65 -8.60 -6.52
CA PHE A 108 -2.97 -9.05 -6.11
C PHE A 108 -3.29 -8.64 -4.67
N ASN A 109 -2.36 -8.80 -3.78
CA ASN A 109 -2.53 -8.33 -2.40
C ASN A 109 -2.79 -6.82 -2.34
N UNK A 110 -2.29 -6.03 -3.14
CA UNK A 110 -2.47 -4.74 -3.26
C UNK A 110 -3.75 -4.37 -3.75
N PHE A 111 -4.09 -5.19 -4.68
CA PHE A 111 -5.39 -5.00 -5.33
C PHE A 111 -6.55 -5.30 -4.37
N VAL A 112 -6.48 -6.42 -3.69
CA VAL A 112 -7.50 -6.81 -2.69
C VAL A 112 -7.63 -5.74 -1.60
N ALA A 113 -6.52 -5.28 -1.04
CA ALA A 113 -6.55 -4.27 0.02
C ALA A 113 -7.31 -3.00 -0.44
N GLN A 114 -6.96 -2.48 -1.61
CA GLN A 114 -7.56 -1.26 -2.14
C GLN A 114 -9.06 -1.42 -2.44
N THR A 115 -9.45 -2.53 -3.04
CA THR A 115 -10.85 -2.76 -3.42
C THR A 115 -11.73 -3.12 -2.22
N MET A 116 -11.22 -3.91 -1.29
CA MET A 116 -11.97 -4.30 -0.08
C MET A 116 -12.15 -3.11 0.88
N GLU A 117 -11.12 -2.27 1.06
CA GLU A 117 -11.25 -1.05 1.89
C GLU A 117 -12.28 -0.08 1.32
N ALA A 118 -12.27 0.12 0.01
CA ALA A 118 -13.28 0.93 -0.68
C ALA A 118 -14.70 0.36 -0.46
N LEU A 119 -14.83 -0.95 -0.61
CA LEU A 119 -16.12 -1.64 -0.47
C LEU A 119 -16.64 -1.54 0.97
N LEU A 120 -15.75 -1.68 1.98
CA LEU A 120 -16.08 -1.52 3.40
C LEU A 120 -16.70 -0.14 3.67
N VAL A 121 -16.05 0.92 3.20
CA VAL A 121 -16.53 2.30 3.41
C VAL A 121 -17.90 2.51 2.78
N ALA A 122 -18.16 1.94 1.60
CA ALA A 122 -19.45 2.02 0.92
C ALA A 122 -20.53 1.23 1.70
N HIS A 123 -20.21 -0.01 2.06
CA HIS A 123 -21.14 -0.92 2.76
C HIS A 123 -21.49 -0.42 4.17
N ASP A 124 -20.55 0.19 4.91
CA ASP A 124 -20.80 0.82 6.22
C ASP A 124 -21.82 1.97 6.11
N LYS A 125 -21.94 2.59 4.93
CA LYS A 125 -22.95 3.63 4.63
C LYS A 125 -24.22 3.06 3.99
N GLY A 126 -24.34 1.74 3.91
CA GLY A 126 -25.49 1.07 3.31
C GLY A 126 -25.56 1.16 1.78
N ILE A 127 -24.43 1.47 1.14
CA ILE A 127 -24.34 1.61 -0.32
C ILE A 127 -23.78 0.31 -0.91
N ILE A 128 -24.55 -0.33 -1.77
CA ILE A 128 -24.18 -1.54 -2.52
C ILE A 128 -23.92 -1.12 -3.98
N HIS A 129 -22.82 -1.56 -4.56
CA HIS A 129 -22.39 -1.17 -5.92
C HIS A 129 -23.28 -1.78 -7.02
N ARG A 130 -23.49 -3.09 -6.97
CA ARG A 130 -24.39 -3.87 -7.87
C ARG A 130 -23.95 -4.03 -9.32
N ASP A 131 -22.88 -3.37 -9.76
CA ASP A 131 -22.34 -3.49 -11.13
C ASP A 131 -20.80 -3.44 -11.09
N LEU A 132 -20.20 -4.18 -10.15
CA LEU A 132 -18.73 -4.33 -10.10
C LEU A 132 -18.27 -5.18 -11.28
N LYS A 133 -17.31 -4.65 -12.03
CA LYS A 133 -16.67 -5.31 -13.17
C LYS A 133 -15.35 -4.63 -13.46
N PRO A 134 -14.43 -5.26 -14.19
CA PRO A 134 -13.11 -4.68 -14.44
C PRO A 134 -13.16 -3.29 -15.09
N SER A 135 -14.10 -3.02 -15.99
CA SER A 135 -14.23 -1.71 -16.65
C SER A 135 -14.71 -0.60 -15.70
N ASN A 136 -15.23 -0.94 -14.49
CA ASN A 136 -15.58 0.01 -13.43
C ASN A 136 -14.46 0.17 -12.38
N LEU A 137 -13.27 -0.41 -12.63
CA LEU A 137 -12.07 -0.25 -11.81
C LEU A 137 -11.00 0.44 -12.65
N MET A 138 -10.64 1.66 -12.29
CA MET A 138 -9.57 2.40 -12.98
C MET A 138 -8.24 2.17 -12.29
N VAL A 139 -7.23 1.86 -13.08
CA VAL A 139 -5.85 1.66 -12.63
C VAL A 139 -5.03 2.88 -13.03
N SER A 140 -4.42 3.54 -12.06
CA SER A 140 -3.44 4.60 -12.29
C SER A 140 -2.06 4.08 -11.86
N TRP A 141 -1.10 4.09 -12.77
CA TRP A 141 0.26 3.66 -12.46
C TRP A 141 1.06 4.84 -11.89
N LEU A 142 1.60 4.64 -10.71
CA LEU A 142 2.44 5.64 -10.05
C LEU A 142 3.89 5.54 -10.57
N PRO A 143 4.66 6.63 -10.55
CA PRO A 143 6.07 6.59 -10.99
C PRO A 143 6.94 5.61 -10.22
N THR A 144 6.50 5.19 -9.05
CA THR A 144 7.16 4.18 -8.20
C THR A 144 6.97 2.75 -8.73
N GLY A 145 6.20 2.56 -9.80
CA GLY A 145 5.82 1.25 -10.30
C GLY A 145 4.64 0.63 -9.56
N LYS A 146 4.15 1.28 -8.51
CA LYS A 146 2.92 0.87 -7.81
C LYS A 146 1.70 1.37 -8.55
N PHE A 147 0.56 0.75 -8.30
CA PHE A 147 -0.70 1.19 -8.89
C PHE A 147 -1.71 1.61 -7.82
N GLN A 148 -2.60 2.49 -8.22
CA GLN A 148 -3.77 2.89 -7.43
C GLN A 148 -5.04 2.48 -8.19
N ILE A 149 -5.97 1.86 -7.46
CA ILE A 149 -7.29 1.51 -8.00
C ILE A 149 -8.30 2.57 -7.56
N LYS A 150 -9.17 2.98 -8.48
CA LYS A 150 -10.36 3.76 -8.16
C LYS A 150 -11.60 3.07 -8.69
N ILE A 151 -12.56 2.82 -7.81
CA ILE A 151 -13.86 2.23 -8.16
C ILE A 151 -14.77 3.34 -8.65
N LEU A 152 -15.34 3.14 -9.84
CA LEU A 152 -16.28 4.04 -10.48
C LEU A 152 -17.73 3.62 -10.20
N ASP A 153 -18.65 4.54 -10.38
CA ASP A 153 -20.08 4.28 -10.58
C ASP A 153 -20.82 3.54 -9.45
N PHE A 154 -20.40 3.74 -8.19
CA PHE A 154 -21.16 3.21 -7.03
C PHE A 154 -22.65 3.61 -7.12
N GLY A 155 -23.53 2.62 -7.03
CA GLY A 155 -24.97 2.82 -6.82
C GLY A 155 -25.76 3.47 -7.96
N LEU A 156 -25.12 3.95 -9.04
CA LEU A 156 -25.84 4.55 -10.18
C LEU A 156 -26.70 3.53 -10.92
N ALA A 157 -26.43 2.23 -10.75
CA ALA A 157 -27.21 1.15 -11.35
C ALA A 157 -28.66 1.04 -10.81
N LYS A 158 -28.94 1.60 -9.62
CA LYS A 158 -30.32 1.72 -9.08
C LYS A 158 -31.24 2.54 -9.98
N LEU A 159 -30.67 3.39 -10.81
CA LEU A 159 -31.42 4.36 -11.64
C LEU A 159 -31.85 3.76 -12.98
N GLY A 160 -31.30 2.62 -13.37
CA GLY A 160 -31.71 1.88 -14.57
C GLY A 160 -32.83 0.89 -14.29
N LYS A 161 -33.58 0.56 -15.32
CA LYS A 161 -34.55 -0.55 -15.27
C LYS A 161 -33.81 -1.85 -14.90
N LYS A 162 -34.47 -2.72 -14.14
CA LYS A 162 -34.03 -4.09 -13.92
C LYS A 162 -33.64 -4.72 -15.28
N PRO A 163 -32.49 -5.37 -15.39
CA PRO A 163 -32.10 -5.96 -16.67
C PRO A 163 -33.19 -6.95 -17.11
N THR A 164 -33.82 -6.64 -18.23
CA THR A 164 -34.72 -7.56 -18.91
C THR A 164 -33.90 -8.31 -19.93
N VAL A 165 -34.10 -9.61 -19.99
CA VAL A 165 -33.42 -10.54 -20.91
C VAL A 165 -33.60 -10.10 -22.39
N GLN A 166 -34.53 -9.19 -22.66
CA GLN A 166 -34.84 -8.68 -24.01
C GLN A 166 -33.90 -7.57 -24.53
N THR A 167 -32.94 -7.09 -23.70
CA THR A 167 -32.01 -6.03 -24.13
C THR A 167 -30.67 -6.59 -24.65
N THR A 168 -30.59 -7.89 -24.86
CA THR A 168 -29.35 -8.58 -25.26
C THR A 168 -28.89 -8.35 -26.71
N ASP A 169 -29.66 -7.64 -27.49
CA ASP A 169 -29.36 -7.50 -28.93
C ASP A 169 -28.66 -6.19 -29.33
N GLN A 170 -28.29 -5.32 -28.37
CA GLN A 170 -27.68 -4.04 -28.77
C GLN A 170 -26.50 -3.64 -27.81
N GLY A 171 -25.31 -4.00 -28.23
CA GLY A 171 -24.07 -3.36 -27.82
C GLY A 171 -23.18 -4.16 -26.85
N ASP A 172 -21.87 -4.09 -27.07
CA ASP A 172 -20.78 -4.76 -26.36
C ASP A 172 -20.71 -4.48 -24.84
N GLY A 173 -21.38 -3.42 -24.37
CA GLY A 173 -21.32 -2.99 -22.95
C GLY A 173 -22.10 -3.87 -21.98
N ILE A 174 -23.13 -4.61 -22.43
CA ILE A 174 -23.93 -5.47 -21.55
C ILE A 174 -23.33 -6.87 -21.48
N LEU A 175 -22.72 -7.32 -22.57
CA LEU A 175 -22.05 -8.63 -22.61
C LEU A 175 -20.90 -8.70 -21.58
N GLY A 176 -20.16 -7.61 -21.38
CA GLY A 176 -19.03 -7.59 -20.41
C GLY A 176 -19.43 -7.73 -18.94
N SER A 177 -20.60 -7.19 -18.54
CA SER A 177 -21.05 -7.24 -17.14
C SER A 177 -21.47 -8.64 -16.70
N ILE A 178 -22.00 -9.45 -17.63
CA ILE A 178 -22.59 -10.75 -17.30
C ILE A 178 -21.60 -11.75 -16.67
N TYR A 179 -20.30 -11.62 -16.98
CA TYR A 179 -19.25 -12.49 -16.48
C TYR A 179 -18.96 -12.28 -14.97
N PHE A 180 -19.49 -11.21 -14.38
CA PHE A 180 -19.22 -10.82 -12.99
C PHE A 180 -20.50 -10.69 -12.15
N MET A 181 -21.68 -10.89 -12.76
CA MET A 181 -22.97 -10.81 -12.09
C MET A 181 -23.18 -11.99 -11.13
N ALA A 182 -23.67 -11.67 -9.92
CA ALA A 182 -24.00 -12.69 -8.94
C ALA A 182 -25.30 -13.46 -9.34
N PRO A 183 -25.42 -14.77 -9.00
CA PRO A 183 -26.61 -15.58 -9.31
C PRO A 183 -27.92 -14.92 -8.88
N GLU A 184 -28.00 -14.34 -7.70
CA GLU A 184 -29.18 -13.66 -7.17
C GLU A 184 -29.63 -12.44 -8.03
N GLN A 185 -28.73 -11.86 -8.82
CA GLN A 185 -29.09 -10.79 -9.77
C GLN A 185 -29.87 -11.33 -10.95
N PHE A 186 -29.51 -12.54 -11.42
CA PHE A 186 -30.24 -13.23 -12.49
C PHE A 186 -31.62 -13.72 -11.99
N GLU A 187 -31.67 -14.22 -10.75
CA GLU A 187 -32.89 -14.74 -10.11
C GLU A 187 -33.84 -13.62 -9.62
N ARG A 188 -33.41 -12.36 -9.71
CA ARG A 188 -34.14 -11.17 -9.21
C ARG A 188 -34.47 -11.24 -7.72
N ALA A 189 -33.61 -11.90 -6.95
CA ALA A 189 -33.71 -11.99 -5.50
C ALA A 189 -33.36 -10.65 -4.83
N GLU A 190 -33.54 -10.58 -3.54
CA GLU A 190 -33.11 -9.41 -2.75
C GLU A 190 -31.57 -9.33 -2.73
N LEU A 191 -31.02 -8.14 -3.07
CA LEU A 191 -29.59 -7.94 -3.18
C LEU A 191 -29.04 -7.26 -1.91
N ASP A 192 -28.00 -7.86 -1.36
CA ASP A 192 -27.27 -7.29 -0.22
C ASP A 192 -25.77 -7.13 -0.56
N GLN A 193 -24.96 -6.78 0.42
CA GLN A 193 -23.53 -6.53 0.23
C GLN A 193 -22.75 -7.77 -0.27
N ARG A 194 -23.28 -8.98 -0.08
CA ARG A 194 -22.67 -10.25 -0.56
C ARG A 194 -22.74 -10.38 -2.09
N THR A 195 -23.62 -9.61 -2.73
CA THR A 195 -23.68 -9.49 -4.20
C THR A 195 -22.39 -8.85 -4.73
N ASP A 196 -21.92 -7.78 -4.08
CA ASP A 196 -20.66 -7.13 -4.43
C ASP A 196 -19.45 -8.04 -4.13
N LEU A 197 -19.51 -8.84 -3.06
CA LEU A 197 -18.45 -9.81 -2.73
C LEU A 197 -18.29 -10.86 -3.84
N TYR A 198 -19.41 -11.36 -4.38
CA TYR A 198 -19.38 -12.29 -5.51
C TYR A 198 -18.71 -11.65 -6.73
N ALA A 199 -19.14 -10.45 -7.07
CA ALA A 199 -18.59 -9.72 -8.23
C ALA A 199 -17.08 -9.48 -8.07
N LEU A 200 -16.63 -9.05 -6.88
CA LEU A 200 -15.19 -8.94 -6.59
C LEU A 200 -14.49 -10.31 -6.66
N GLY A 201 -15.09 -11.36 -6.14
CA GLY A 201 -14.55 -12.72 -6.24
C GLY A 201 -14.33 -13.15 -7.69
N ALA A 202 -15.28 -12.87 -8.57
CA ALA A 202 -15.16 -13.13 -10.00
C ALA A 202 -14.05 -12.27 -10.65
N ILE A 203 -13.93 -10.99 -10.24
CA ILE A 203 -12.86 -10.11 -10.70
C ILE A 203 -11.50 -10.62 -10.19
N TYR A 204 -11.42 -11.09 -8.96
CA TYR A 204 -10.19 -11.65 -8.37
C TYR A 204 -9.74 -12.92 -9.10
N TYR A 205 -10.69 -13.80 -9.41
CA TYR A 205 -10.41 -14.97 -10.22
C TYR A 205 -9.84 -14.56 -11.60
N TYR A 206 -10.51 -13.63 -12.26
CA TYR A 206 -10.07 -13.08 -13.54
C TYR A 206 -8.68 -12.43 -13.43
N ALA A 207 -8.44 -11.64 -12.38
CA ALA A 207 -7.15 -10.98 -12.13
C ALA A 207 -5.99 -11.97 -11.96
N LEU A 208 -6.25 -13.11 -11.32
CA LEU A 208 -5.23 -14.14 -11.06
C LEU A 208 -5.01 -15.10 -12.23
N THR A 209 -6.00 -15.28 -13.10
CA THR A 209 -5.94 -16.33 -14.13
C THR A 209 -5.99 -15.79 -15.57
N SER A 210 -6.38 -14.53 -15.76
CA SER A 210 -6.77 -13.92 -17.05
C SER A 210 -7.90 -14.68 -17.74
N LYS A 211 -8.72 -15.42 -16.96
CA LYS A 211 -9.88 -16.20 -17.46
C LYS A 211 -11.10 -15.86 -16.60
N TYR A 212 -12.26 -15.88 -17.20
CA TYR A 212 -13.52 -15.75 -16.48
C TYR A 212 -13.77 -17.00 -15.64
N PRO A 213 -14.33 -16.89 -14.43
CA PRO A 213 -14.70 -18.10 -13.65
C PRO A 213 -15.83 -18.88 -14.31
N PHE A 214 -16.74 -18.19 -14.97
CA PHE A 214 -17.86 -18.75 -15.73
C PHE A 214 -17.84 -18.16 -17.13
N ASP A 215 -17.92 -19.02 -18.14
CA ASP A 215 -17.79 -18.62 -19.54
C ASP A 215 -18.84 -19.35 -20.40
N GLY A 216 -19.07 -18.83 -21.61
CA GLY A 216 -20.02 -19.41 -22.56
C GLY A 216 -20.08 -18.58 -23.84
N ASP A 217 -20.41 -19.25 -24.94
CA ASP A 217 -20.47 -18.64 -26.28
C ASP A 217 -21.58 -17.58 -26.43
N THR A 218 -22.54 -17.56 -25.49
CA THR A 218 -23.64 -16.57 -25.52
C THR A 218 -23.96 -16.12 -24.08
N GLY A 219 -24.57 -14.95 -23.96
CA GLY A 219 -25.01 -14.42 -22.65
C GLY A 219 -25.85 -15.42 -21.83
N PRO A 220 -26.89 -16.06 -22.43
CA PRO A 220 -27.66 -17.11 -21.73
C PRO A 220 -26.81 -18.29 -21.24
N LEU A 221 -25.77 -18.70 -21.97
CA LEU A 221 -24.86 -19.78 -21.52
C LEU A 221 -23.98 -19.33 -20.35
N VAL A 222 -23.50 -18.08 -20.37
CA VAL A 222 -22.77 -17.50 -19.23
C VAL A 222 -23.68 -17.42 -18.00
N MET A 223 -24.94 -16.97 -18.15
CA MET A 223 -25.94 -16.98 -17.06
C MET A 223 -26.15 -18.38 -16.51
N ALA A 224 -26.32 -19.36 -17.38
CA ALA A 224 -26.51 -20.77 -17.00
C ALA A 224 -25.27 -21.31 -16.27
N ALA A 225 -24.08 -20.89 -16.67
CA ALA A 225 -22.83 -21.25 -16.00
C ALA A 225 -22.76 -20.68 -14.58
N HIS A 226 -23.16 -19.41 -14.36
CA HIS A 226 -23.23 -18.82 -13.00
C HIS A 226 -24.26 -19.55 -12.11
N LEU A 227 -25.40 -19.97 -12.70
CA LEU A 227 -26.48 -20.62 -11.94
C LEU A 227 -26.21 -22.10 -11.67
N ASN A 228 -25.57 -22.81 -12.59
CA ASN A 228 -25.48 -24.29 -12.55
C ASN A 228 -24.10 -24.86 -12.86
N GLY A 229 -23.19 -24.05 -13.37
CA GLY A 229 -21.87 -24.50 -13.80
C GLY A 229 -20.91 -24.78 -12.65
N THR A 230 -19.81 -25.44 -12.98
CA THR A 230 -18.68 -25.65 -12.07
C THR A 230 -17.52 -24.73 -12.48
N VAL A 231 -16.90 -24.12 -11.50
CA VAL A 231 -15.70 -23.29 -11.69
C VAL A 231 -14.47 -24.19 -11.56
N ARG A 232 -13.54 -24.05 -12.47
CA ARG A 232 -12.22 -24.67 -12.30
C ARG A 232 -11.47 -23.97 -11.16
N ASN A 233 -10.99 -24.80 -10.21
CA ASN A 233 -10.31 -24.26 -9.02
C ASN A 233 -9.07 -23.44 -9.40
N UNK A 234 -8.94 -22.26 -8.89
CA UNK A 234 -7.93 -21.43 -9.11
C UNK A 234 -6.69 -22.03 -8.88
N ALA A 235 -6.54 -23.02 -7.85
CA ALA A 235 -5.35 -23.82 -7.52
C ALA A 235 -4.85 -24.73 -8.67
N GLU A 236 -5.72 -25.20 -9.50
CA GLU A 236 -5.36 -26.00 -10.68
C GLU A 236 -4.76 -25.17 -11.83
N ILE A 237 -4.94 -23.87 -11.80
CA ILE A 237 -4.48 -22.91 -12.84
C ILE A 237 -3.22 -22.18 -12.35
N ARG A 238 -3.15 -21.87 -11.05
CA ARG A 238 -2.09 -21.09 -10.42
C ARG A 238 -1.54 -21.87 -9.22
N GLU A 239 -0.77 -22.92 -9.52
CA GLU A 239 -0.11 -23.77 -8.52
C GLU A 239 0.92 -23.00 -7.67
N ASP A 240 1.34 -21.82 -8.12
CA ASP A 240 2.28 -20.93 -7.41
C ASP A 240 1.61 -20.16 -6.26
N LEU A 241 0.28 -20.14 -6.19
CA LEU A 241 -0.45 -19.41 -5.15
C LEU A 241 -0.71 -20.31 -3.93
N PRO A 242 -0.68 -19.73 -2.72
CA PRO A 242 -1.00 -20.52 -1.53
C PRO A 242 -2.49 -20.95 -1.53
N HIS A 243 -2.76 -22.16 -1.07
CA HIS A 243 -4.11 -22.75 -1.08
C HIS A 243 -5.14 -21.86 -0.38
N TRP A 244 -4.78 -21.25 0.77
CA TRP A 244 -5.70 -20.35 1.46
C TRP A 244 -6.21 -19.22 0.56
N LEU A 245 -5.36 -18.71 -0.34
CA LEU A 245 -5.71 -17.60 -1.24
C LEU A 245 -6.67 -18.07 -2.33
N THR A 246 -6.38 -19.21 -2.94
CA THR A 246 -7.27 -19.80 -3.95
C THR A 246 -8.62 -20.15 -3.34
N ASP A 247 -8.62 -20.76 -2.15
CA ASP A 247 -9.84 -21.13 -1.40
C ASP A 247 -10.66 -19.89 -1.02
N TRP A 248 -9.98 -18.80 -0.59
CA TRP A 248 -10.64 -17.54 -0.25
C TRP A 248 -11.35 -16.95 -1.47
N VAL A 249 -10.70 -16.91 -2.64
CA VAL A 249 -11.32 -16.42 -3.87
C VAL A 249 -12.51 -17.31 -4.28
N MET A 250 -12.33 -18.62 -4.22
CA MET A 250 -13.40 -19.61 -4.53
C MET A 250 -14.60 -19.45 -3.60
N ASN A 251 -14.37 -19.14 -2.31
CA ASN A 251 -15.44 -18.91 -1.34
C ASN A 251 -16.27 -17.66 -1.68
N LEU A 252 -15.63 -16.58 -2.15
CA LEU A 252 -16.35 -15.37 -2.56
C LEU A 252 -17.31 -15.63 -3.72
N ILE A 253 -16.94 -16.50 -4.67
CA ILE A 253 -17.79 -16.87 -5.83
C ILE A 253 -18.71 -18.04 -5.57
N SER A 254 -18.95 -18.37 -4.30
CA SER A 254 -19.97 -19.40 -3.92
C SER A 254 -21.33 -18.97 -4.44
N ARG A 255 -22.07 -19.94 -5.00
CA ARG A 255 -23.35 -19.67 -5.68
C ARG A 255 -24.37 -19.04 -4.72
N LYS A 256 -24.56 -19.65 -3.55
CA LYS A 256 -25.50 -19.14 -2.56
C LYS A 256 -24.85 -18.04 -1.72
N PRO A 257 -25.53 -16.91 -1.52
CA PRO A 257 -24.99 -15.85 -0.65
C PRO A 257 -24.62 -16.33 0.76
N ASP A 258 -25.36 -17.29 1.31
CA ASP A 258 -25.10 -17.83 2.66
C ASP A 258 -23.82 -18.68 2.77
N ASP A 259 -23.26 -19.12 1.64
CA ASP A 259 -21.99 -19.85 1.58
C ASP A 259 -20.78 -18.91 1.43
N ARG A 260 -21.03 -17.60 1.22
CA ARG A 260 -19.98 -16.56 1.13
C ARG A 260 -19.70 -15.96 2.51
N PRO A 261 -18.63 -15.16 2.67
CA PRO A 261 -18.48 -14.37 3.89
C PRO A 261 -19.73 -13.51 4.14
N LYS A 262 -20.10 -13.34 5.41
CA LYS A 262 -21.37 -12.67 5.79
C LYS A 262 -21.44 -11.22 5.33
N ASP A 263 -20.28 -10.54 5.23
CA ASP A 263 -20.17 -9.14 4.83
C ASP A 263 -18.73 -8.84 4.35
N SER A 264 -18.50 -7.63 3.87
CA SER A 264 -17.20 -7.20 3.37
C SER A 264 -16.12 -7.16 4.46
N ARG A 265 -16.51 -6.90 5.71
CA ARG A 265 -15.57 -6.91 6.84
C ARG A 265 -15.08 -8.32 7.11
N ASP A 266 -15.98 -9.28 7.19
CA ASP A 266 -15.65 -10.71 7.40
C ASP A 266 -14.75 -11.23 6.27
N ALA A 267 -15.07 -10.88 5.02
CA ALA A 267 -14.26 -11.23 3.85
C ALA A 267 -12.84 -10.65 3.96
N TYR A 268 -12.72 -9.36 4.28
CA TYR A 268 -11.42 -8.68 4.36
C TYR A 268 -10.61 -9.15 5.58
N ASP A 269 -11.25 -9.30 6.73
CA ASP A 269 -10.59 -9.81 7.95
C ASP A 269 -10.03 -11.22 7.72
N SER A 270 -10.80 -12.10 7.03
CA SER A 270 -10.32 -13.46 6.70
C SER A 270 -9.11 -13.43 5.76
N PHE A 271 -9.10 -12.52 4.79
CA PHE A 271 -7.95 -12.29 3.90
C PHE A 271 -6.73 -11.81 4.70
N CYS A 272 -6.91 -10.81 5.55
CA CYS A 272 -5.81 -10.23 6.36
C CYS A 272 -5.21 -11.23 7.35
N ARG A 273 -6.05 -12.09 7.96
CA ARG A 273 -5.57 -13.17 8.86
C ARG A 273 -4.65 -14.14 8.12
N ASN A 274 -4.95 -14.44 6.88
CA ASN A 274 -4.20 -15.42 6.09
C ASN A 274 -2.94 -14.83 5.43
N ILE A 275 -2.92 -13.52 5.16
CA ILE A 275 -1.69 -12.81 4.78
C ILE A 275 -0.71 -12.80 5.96
N LYS A 276 -1.25 -12.65 7.18
CA LYS A 276 -0.49 -12.73 8.44
C LYS A 276 -0.86 -14.05 9.09
N PRO A 277 -0.03 -15.11 9.00
CA PRO A 277 -0.41 -16.42 9.57
C PRO A 277 -0.67 -16.33 11.07
N ASP A 278 -1.73 -16.98 11.48
CA ASP A 278 -2.36 -16.88 12.80
C ASP A 278 -1.50 -17.43 13.94
N VAL A 279 -1.44 -16.69 15.02
CA VAL A 279 -1.02 -17.18 16.34
C VAL A 279 -2.26 -17.22 17.22
N SER A 280 -2.98 -18.28 17.14
CA SER A 280 -3.80 -18.85 18.20
C SER A 280 -5.01 -19.63 17.68
N THR A 281 -4.96 -20.90 17.83
CA THR A 281 -6.17 -21.70 17.97
C THR A 281 -6.42 -21.97 19.45
N LYS A 282 -7.36 -21.26 20.02
CA LYS A 282 -8.42 -21.83 20.87
C LYS A 282 -9.30 -20.75 21.47
N GLU A 283 -10.55 -20.83 21.01
CA GLU A 283 -11.79 -20.43 21.68
C GLU A 283 -11.94 -18.99 22.21
N ASN A 284 -12.73 -18.23 21.63
CA ASN A 284 -14.05 -17.70 21.94
C ASN A 284 -14.34 -16.37 21.26
N ASN A 285 -15.55 -16.32 20.76
CA ASN A 285 -16.19 -15.22 20.07
C ASN A 285 -16.03 -13.84 20.72
N ASP A 286 -16.01 -12.91 19.85
CA ASP A 286 -16.47 -11.53 19.83
C ASP A 286 -15.42 -10.45 19.74
N ASN A 287 -15.52 -9.74 18.62
CA ASN A 287 -14.98 -8.40 18.37
C ASN A 287 -13.45 -8.26 18.35
N LEU A 288 -12.84 -8.69 17.21
CA LEU A 288 -11.47 -8.28 16.88
C LEU A 288 -11.49 -7.26 15.76
N SER A 289 -11.45 -6.00 16.16
CA SER A 289 -11.03 -4.92 15.27
C SER A 289 -9.53 -5.06 14.99
N GLN A 290 -9.15 -4.94 13.73
CA GLN A 290 -7.79 -5.13 13.23
C GLN A 290 -6.74 -4.26 13.94
N PRO A 291 -5.52 -4.75 14.08
CA PRO A 291 -4.41 -3.86 14.34
C PRO A 291 -4.04 -3.13 13.03
N ARG A 292 -4.66 -2.01 12.79
CA ARG A 292 -4.04 -1.00 11.97
C ARG A 292 -2.84 -0.50 12.75
N ILE A 293 -1.65 -0.59 12.17
CA ILE A 293 -0.57 0.25 12.62
C ILE A 293 -0.92 1.67 12.14
N ASN A 294 -1.90 2.23 12.79
CA ASN A 294 -2.18 3.65 12.71
C ASN A 294 -1.55 4.26 13.94
N PHE A 295 -0.43 4.91 13.78
CA PHE A 295 0.09 5.83 14.76
C PHE A 295 -0.85 7.04 14.83
N SER A 296 -2.00 6.88 15.45
CA SER A 296 -2.82 8.02 15.85
C SER A 296 -2.60 8.25 17.34
N LEU A 297 -2.09 9.42 17.66
CA LEU A 297 -1.98 9.90 19.03
C LEU A 297 -3.36 9.88 19.69
N PRO A 298 -3.49 9.40 20.94
CA PRO A 298 -4.78 9.38 21.62
C PRO A 298 -5.32 10.79 21.86
N ASN A 299 -6.58 10.94 21.54
CA ASN A 299 -7.34 12.18 21.71
C ASN A 299 -7.28 12.64 23.17
N LYS A 300 -6.93 13.89 23.38
CA LYS A 300 -6.60 14.52 24.67
C LYS A 300 -7.72 14.64 25.72
N ASN A 301 -8.81 13.88 25.66
CA ASN A 301 -9.88 14.04 26.65
C ASN A 301 -10.60 12.73 27.00
N LYS A 302 -9.93 11.88 27.78
CA LYS A 302 -10.65 10.96 28.68
C LYS A 302 -9.75 10.70 29.89
N SER A 303 -10.09 11.33 30.97
CA SER A 303 -9.45 11.12 32.25
C SER A 303 -9.57 9.66 32.71
N ILE A 304 -8.47 9.08 33.08
CA ILE A 304 -8.41 7.76 33.75
C ILE A 304 -8.99 7.95 35.15
N SER A 305 -10.30 7.82 35.28
CA SER A 305 -10.94 7.73 36.59
C SER A 305 -12.02 6.65 36.53
N SER A 306 -11.60 5.44 36.71
CA SER A 306 -12.48 4.35 37.19
C SER A 306 -11.67 3.06 37.38
N PHE A 307 -10.81 3.01 38.35
CA PHE A 307 -10.59 1.76 39.06
C PHE A 307 -11.58 1.75 40.21
N SER A 308 -12.55 0.87 40.08
CA SER A 308 -13.71 0.83 40.97
C SER A 308 -13.31 0.43 42.39
N ASN A 309 -13.97 1.04 43.35
CA ASN A 309 -13.94 0.75 44.79
C ASN A 309 -14.38 -0.70 45.14
N ALA A 310 -14.46 -1.63 44.20
CA ALA A 310 -14.97 -2.97 44.49
C ALA A 310 -13.98 -3.89 45.21
N GLU A 311 -12.66 -3.60 45.15
CA GLU A 311 -11.65 -4.42 45.86
C GLU A 311 -11.36 -3.91 47.29
N LEU A 312 -11.77 -2.67 47.62
CA LEU A 312 -11.59 -2.16 49.00
C LEU A 312 -12.63 -2.71 49.96
N THR A 313 -13.80 -3.16 49.49
CA THR A 313 -14.85 -3.67 50.35
C THR A 313 -14.60 -5.09 50.88
N GLN A 314 -13.72 -5.89 50.24
CA GLN A 314 -13.38 -7.21 50.81
C GLN A 314 -12.39 -7.19 51.97
N ASN A 315 -11.56 -6.18 52.03
CA ASN A 315 -10.61 -6.04 53.14
C ASN A 315 -11.25 -5.45 54.39
N ASP A 316 -12.26 -4.58 54.26
CA ASP A 316 -12.97 -3.99 55.39
C ASP A 316 -13.84 -5.04 56.14
N ASN A 317 -14.43 -5.97 55.37
CA ASN A 317 -15.21 -7.06 55.98
C ASN A 317 -14.32 -8.04 56.78
N PHE A 318 -13.12 -8.32 56.29
CA PHE A 318 -12.17 -9.22 56.99
C PHE A 318 -11.71 -8.61 58.34
N LEU A 319 -11.48 -7.28 58.35
CA LEU A 319 -11.09 -6.58 59.59
C LEU A 319 -12.26 -6.46 60.58
N LYS A 320 -13.48 -6.35 60.11
CA LYS A 320 -14.70 -6.40 60.92
C LYS A 320 -14.92 -7.76 61.53
N ASP A 321 -14.76 -8.85 60.75
CA ASP A 321 -14.87 -10.23 61.23
C ASP A 321 -13.82 -10.57 62.28
N VAL A 322 -12.62 -10.02 62.17
CA VAL A 322 -11.55 -10.18 63.16
C VAL A 322 -11.86 -9.36 64.44
N GLN A 323 -12.48 -8.19 64.32
CA GLN A 323 -12.88 -7.32 65.43
C GLN A 323 -14.07 -7.92 66.19
N GLU A 324 -15.05 -8.48 65.49
CA GLU A 324 -16.19 -9.20 66.10
C GLU A 324 -15.73 -10.48 66.78
N SER A 325 -14.75 -11.17 66.23
CA SER A 325 -14.17 -12.37 66.87
C SER A 325 -13.38 -12.07 68.15
N ILE A 326 -12.89 -10.84 68.32
CA ILE A 326 -12.20 -10.41 69.53
C ILE A 326 -13.21 -9.99 70.63
N GLU A 327 -14.40 -9.47 70.29
CA GLU A 327 -15.41 -9.04 71.23
C GLU A 327 -16.18 -10.18 71.86
N VAL A 328 -16.25 -11.35 71.23
CA VAL A 328 -16.99 -12.51 71.78
C VAL A 328 -16.26 -13.28 72.89
N THR A 329 -14.98 -13.03 73.13
CA THR A 329 -14.19 -13.77 74.10
C THR A 329 -14.01 -13.09 75.48
N ASN A 330 -14.88 -12.12 75.79
CA ASN A 330 -14.79 -11.43 77.08
C ASN A 330 -15.70 -12.00 78.21
N ASP A 331 -15.84 -13.35 78.15
CA ASP A 331 -16.49 -14.07 79.27
C ASP A 331 -15.43 -14.58 80.25
N GLN A 332 -15.45 -14.04 81.41
CA GLN A 332 -14.38 -14.17 82.50
C GLN A 332 -14.28 -15.51 83.14
N SER A 333 -14.63 -16.67 82.58
CA SER A 333 -14.67 -17.91 83.33
C SER A 333 -13.66 -19.00 82.86
N LYS A 334 -12.83 -18.79 81.86
CA LYS A 334 -11.84 -19.80 81.46
C LYS A 334 -10.56 -19.12 80.92
N ARG A 335 -9.44 -19.37 81.59
CA ARG A 335 -8.13 -18.94 81.06
C ARG A 335 -7.80 -19.66 79.76
N PRO A 336 -7.44 -18.97 78.69
CA PRO A 336 -7.05 -19.64 77.44
C PRO A 336 -5.76 -20.40 77.58
N PRO A 337 -5.58 -21.52 76.85
CA PRO A 337 -4.33 -22.30 77.01
C PRO A 337 -3.13 -21.52 76.51
N LEU A 338 -1.98 -21.76 77.16
CA LEU A 338 -0.73 -20.97 76.98
C LEU A 338 -0.25 -20.84 75.52
N TRP A 339 -0.56 -21.86 74.68
CA TRP A 339 -0.20 -21.80 73.21
C TRP A 339 -0.99 -20.73 72.49
N LEU A 340 -2.21 -20.45 72.89
CA LEU A 340 -3.05 -19.42 72.27
C LEU A 340 -2.57 -18.01 72.58
N LEU A 341 -2.01 -17.80 73.72
CA LEU A 341 -1.41 -16.52 74.16
C LEU A 341 -0.05 -16.20 73.47
N ILE A 342 0.58 -17.23 72.88
CA ILE A 342 1.83 -17.10 72.11
C ILE A 342 1.56 -17.04 70.61
N SER A 343 0.61 -17.83 70.10
CA SER A 343 0.30 -17.92 68.68
C SER A 343 -0.44 -16.68 68.14
N ILE A 344 -1.31 -16.07 68.91
CA ILE A 344 -2.07 -14.87 68.49
C ILE A 344 -1.12 -13.66 68.21
N PRO A 345 -0.19 -13.30 69.12
CA PRO A 345 0.74 -12.23 68.80
C PRO A 345 1.64 -12.54 67.61
N ILE A 346 2.06 -13.79 67.44
CA ILE A 346 2.89 -14.20 66.27
C ILE A 346 2.08 -14.07 64.98
N LEU A 347 0.85 -14.50 65.00
CA LEU A 347 -0.05 -14.38 63.85
C LEU A 347 -0.32 -12.91 63.50
N ILE A 348 -0.53 -12.06 64.49
CA ILE A 348 -0.71 -10.62 64.30
C ILE A 348 0.56 -9.98 63.67
N VAL A 349 1.77 -10.36 64.17
CA VAL A 349 3.02 -9.87 63.59
C VAL A 349 3.18 -10.32 62.13
N ILE A 350 2.80 -11.57 61.80
CA ILE A 350 2.84 -12.09 60.44
C ILE A 350 1.85 -11.32 59.55
N ILE A 351 0.63 -11.11 60.05
CA ILE A 351 -0.41 -10.37 59.28
C ILE A 351 0.03 -8.91 59.10
N VAL A 352 0.50 -8.23 60.09
CA VAL A 352 0.98 -6.85 60.03
C VAL A 352 2.19 -6.74 59.10
N SER A 353 3.13 -7.69 59.16
CA SER A 353 4.28 -7.75 58.27
C SER A 353 3.81 -7.94 56.81
N PHE A 354 2.85 -8.85 56.59
CA PHE A 354 2.28 -9.12 55.28
C PHE A 354 1.53 -7.88 54.71
N VAL A 355 0.78 -7.18 55.57
CA VAL A 355 0.06 -5.96 55.19
C VAL A 355 1.03 -4.82 54.87
N LEU A 356 2.10 -4.68 55.66
CA LEU A 356 3.14 -3.67 55.42
C LEU A 356 3.92 -3.95 54.13
N VAL A 357 4.24 -5.21 53.86
CA VAL A 357 4.89 -5.62 52.59
C VAL A 357 3.96 -5.33 51.42
N LYS A 358 2.68 -5.75 51.47
CA LYS A 358 1.70 -5.46 50.42
C LYS A 358 1.46 -3.96 50.22
N SER A 359 1.41 -3.18 51.31
CA SER A 359 1.27 -1.72 51.25
C SER A 359 2.48 -1.08 50.57
N GLY A 360 3.68 -1.58 50.88
CA GLY A 360 4.94 -1.16 50.26
C GLY A 360 4.94 -1.49 48.76
N GLU A 361 4.55 -2.72 48.40
CA GLU A 361 4.44 -3.15 47.00
C GLU A 361 3.43 -2.30 46.25
N LYS A 362 2.27 -2.01 46.83
CA LYS A 362 1.22 -1.18 46.21
C LYS A 362 1.75 0.23 45.94
N LYS A 363 2.46 0.84 46.86
CA LYS A 363 3.05 2.17 46.68
C LYS A 363 4.08 2.19 45.57
N VAL A 364 4.94 1.17 45.47
CA VAL A 364 5.93 1.05 44.37
C VAL A 364 5.25 0.92 43.03
N ILE A 365 4.15 0.15 42.95
CA ILE A 365 3.38 -0.01 41.72
C ILE A 365 2.72 1.34 41.31
N GLU A 366 2.14 2.07 42.26
CA GLU A 366 1.53 3.38 42.01
C GLU A 366 2.57 4.41 41.53
N GLU A 367 3.74 4.45 42.13
CA GLU A 367 4.85 5.33 41.73
C GLU A 367 5.35 4.99 40.32
N ARG A 368 5.49 3.70 40.00
CA ARG A 368 5.84 3.25 38.62
C ARG A 368 4.81 3.68 37.60
N ASN A 369 3.52 3.42 37.88
CA ASN A 369 2.44 3.77 36.95
C ASN A 369 2.37 5.27 36.67
N SER A 370 2.57 6.09 37.72
CA SER A 370 2.64 7.54 37.62
C SER A 370 3.81 8.01 36.77
N LEU A 371 5.00 7.40 36.98
CA LEU A 371 6.19 7.70 36.16
C LEU A 371 5.96 7.37 34.70
N ILE A 372 5.44 6.18 34.40
CA ILE A 372 5.19 5.72 33.04
C ILE A 372 4.15 6.62 32.35
N GLN A 373 3.08 6.99 33.06
CA GLN A 373 2.08 7.92 32.55
C GLN A 373 2.71 9.27 32.19
N SER A 374 3.51 9.85 33.08
CA SER A 374 4.15 11.14 32.82
C SER A 374 5.11 11.09 31.61
N LEU A 375 5.80 9.97 31.43
CA LEU A 375 6.70 9.79 30.28
C LEU A 375 5.94 9.57 28.98
N ASN A 376 4.81 8.87 29.03
CA ASN A 376 3.94 8.67 27.85
C ASN A 376 3.34 10.00 27.35
N GLU A 377 3.10 10.96 28.25
CA GLU A 377 2.56 12.28 27.95
C GLU A 377 3.64 13.30 27.51
N ALA A 378 4.93 12.99 27.74
CA ALA A 378 6.04 13.90 27.41
C ALA A 378 6.33 13.93 25.91
N GLU A 379 6.58 15.12 25.35
CA GLU A 379 7.01 15.27 23.97
C GLU A 379 8.39 14.66 23.74
N GLU A 380 9.33 14.93 24.64
CA GLU A 380 10.68 14.36 24.60
C GLU A 380 10.95 13.60 25.92
N PRO A 381 10.52 12.34 26.03
CA PRO A 381 10.74 11.58 27.26
C PRO A 381 12.25 11.32 27.47
N LYS A 382 12.73 11.55 28.68
CA LYS A 382 14.12 11.31 29.07
C LYS A 382 14.19 10.30 30.21
N GLY A 383 15.15 9.40 30.14
CA GLY A 383 15.33 8.37 31.12
C GLY A 383 16.74 7.77 31.13
N ASN A 384 16.86 6.59 31.68
CA ASN A 384 18.09 5.83 31.74
C ASN A 384 17.79 4.32 31.76
N SER A 385 18.79 3.48 32.00
CA SER A 385 18.63 2.02 32.09
C SER A 385 17.55 1.59 33.08
N LEU A 386 17.42 2.29 34.20
CA LEU A 386 16.40 1.98 35.22
C LEU A 386 14.99 2.28 34.68
N THR A 387 14.83 3.39 33.99
CA THR A 387 13.57 3.77 33.34
C THR A 387 13.10 2.67 32.40
N VAL A 388 13.98 2.13 31.54
CA VAL A 388 13.69 1.00 30.66
C VAL A 388 13.19 -0.23 31.41
N LYS A 389 13.88 -0.56 32.56
CA LYS A 389 13.47 -1.70 33.40
C LYS A 389 12.08 -1.49 34.02
N GLU A 390 11.72 -0.27 34.38
CA GLU A 390 10.38 0.04 34.90
C GLU A 390 9.31 -0.14 33.81
N PHE A 391 9.57 0.33 32.57
CA PHE A 391 8.71 0.07 31.43
C PHE A 391 8.53 -1.43 31.17
N MET A 392 9.60 -2.20 31.20
CA MET A 392 9.57 -3.65 31.03
C MET A 392 8.75 -4.36 32.10
N THR A 393 8.94 -3.96 33.37
CA THR A 393 8.18 -4.51 34.50
C THR A 393 6.70 -4.19 34.36
N PHE A 394 6.36 -2.96 33.98
CA PHE A 394 4.99 -2.53 33.72
C PHE A 394 4.36 -3.35 32.58
N MET A 395 5.03 -3.44 31.43
CA MET A 395 4.51 -4.17 30.27
C MET A 395 4.29 -5.67 30.59
N LYS A 396 5.21 -6.31 31.31
CA LYS A 396 5.08 -7.71 31.73
C LYS A 396 3.90 -7.94 32.69
N SER A 397 3.46 -6.91 33.43
CA SER A 397 2.34 -6.98 34.36
C SER A 397 0.98 -6.80 33.68
N GLN A 398 0.96 -6.42 32.44
CA GLN A 398 -0.29 -6.20 31.74
C GLN A 398 -0.99 -7.49 31.34
N UNK A 399 -2.13 -7.56 31.56
CA UNK A 399 -2.89 -8.60 31.21
C UNK A 399 -3.18 -8.54 29.80
N ASP A 400 -3.62 -9.67 29.17
CA ASP A 400 -4.02 -9.78 27.77
C ASP A 400 -5.48 -9.31 27.58
N THR A 401 -5.69 -8.08 27.77
CA THR A 401 -6.95 -7.35 27.52
C THR A 401 -6.68 -6.23 26.53
N GLU A 402 -7.72 -5.65 25.97
CA GLU A 402 -7.60 -4.47 25.08
C GLU A 402 -6.84 -3.33 25.78
N ILE A 403 -7.19 -3.05 27.04
CA ILE A 403 -6.50 -2.02 27.86
C ILE A 403 -5.04 -2.39 28.05
N GLY A 404 -4.76 -3.64 28.37
CA GLY A 404 -3.38 -4.12 28.58
C GLY A 404 -2.55 -4.00 27.30
N ARG A 405 -3.10 -4.39 26.16
CA ARG A 405 -2.42 -4.23 24.86
C ARG A 405 -2.18 -2.76 24.51
N ASN A 406 -3.13 -1.87 24.78
CA ASN A 406 -2.96 -0.42 24.56
C ASN A 406 -1.86 0.16 25.47
N ASN A 407 -1.77 -0.29 26.71
CA ASN A 407 -0.72 0.10 27.65
C ASN A 407 0.66 -0.35 27.16
N ILE A 408 0.77 -1.55 26.64
CA ILE A 408 2.02 -2.08 26.04
C ILE A 408 2.40 -1.22 24.83
N THR A 409 1.45 -0.95 23.94
CA THR A 409 1.69 -0.13 22.73
C THR A 409 2.15 1.28 23.08
N ALA A 410 1.49 1.94 24.02
CA ALA A 410 1.90 3.27 24.51
C ALA A 410 3.32 3.25 25.09
N SER A 411 3.66 2.20 25.86
CA SER A 411 5.01 2.02 26.45
C SER A 411 6.08 1.83 25.36
N ILE A 412 5.78 1.02 24.34
CA ILE A 412 6.66 0.77 23.20
C ILE A 412 6.91 2.09 22.43
N THR A 413 5.86 2.86 22.15
CA THR A 413 5.95 4.17 21.48
C THR A 413 6.83 5.15 22.30
N THR A 414 6.68 5.13 23.59
CA THR A 414 7.51 5.98 24.49
C THR A 414 8.96 5.52 24.49
N LEU A 415 9.22 4.20 24.56
CA LEU A 415 10.58 3.64 24.51
C LEU A 415 11.29 4.01 23.20
N ALA A 416 10.55 4.07 22.06
CA ALA A 416 11.11 4.48 20.79
C ALA A 416 11.63 5.93 20.81
N ARG A 417 10.95 6.82 21.56
CA ARG A 417 11.32 8.24 21.71
C ARG A 417 12.22 8.50 22.94
N LEU A 418 12.33 7.54 23.87
CA LEU A 418 13.03 7.72 25.13
C LEU A 418 14.54 7.97 24.90
N GLY A 419 14.99 9.17 25.24
CA GLY A 419 16.41 9.54 25.17
C GLY A 419 17.10 9.39 26.52
N GLY A 420 18.43 9.22 26.50
CA GLY A 420 19.26 9.21 27.71
C GLY A 420 20.34 8.13 27.71
N GLU A 421 21.26 8.28 28.63
CA GLU A 421 22.44 7.41 28.71
C GLU A 421 22.05 5.95 29.05
N GLY A 422 22.52 5.02 28.23
CA GLY A 422 22.33 3.58 28.41
C GLY A 422 20.96 3.05 28.06
N VAL A 423 20.03 3.89 27.54
CA VAL A 423 18.66 3.50 27.19
C VAL A 423 18.69 2.41 26.10
N ASP A 424 19.34 2.67 24.99
CA ASP A 424 19.34 1.77 23.82
C ASP A 424 19.99 0.42 24.16
N LYS A 425 21.11 0.46 24.87
CA LYS A 425 21.79 -0.74 25.35
C LYS A 425 20.91 -1.55 26.31
N GLU A 426 20.15 -0.88 27.18
CA GLU A 426 19.24 -1.59 28.09
C GLU A 426 18.05 -2.21 27.34
N ILE A 427 17.52 -1.53 26.33
CA ILE A 427 16.47 -2.10 25.45
C ILE A 427 16.98 -3.40 24.79
N PHE A 428 18.21 -3.38 24.27
CA PHE A 428 18.90 -4.56 23.73
C PHE A 428 18.98 -5.68 24.77
N ASN A 429 19.44 -5.36 25.99
CA ASN A 429 19.57 -6.33 27.10
C ASN A 429 18.20 -6.94 27.44
N GLN A 430 17.16 -6.11 27.48
CA GLN A 430 15.81 -6.56 27.82
C GLN A 430 15.24 -7.46 26.71
N LEU A 431 15.44 -7.15 25.45
CA LEU A 431 15.02 -8.02 24.34
C LEU A 431 15.74 -9.36 24.40
N SER A 432 17.06 -9.35 24.59
CA SER A 432 17.86 -10.58 24.72
C SER A 432 17.43 -11.49 25.87
N UNK A 433 16.87 -10.84 26.81
CA UNK A 433 16.47 -11.48 27.98
C UNK A 433 15.03 -11.86 28.05
N LEU A 434 14.42 -11.48 27.10
CA LEU A 434 12.96 -11.66 27.15
C LEU A 434 12.51 -13.02 26.58
N GLY A 435 11.86 -13.81 27.39
CA GLY A 435 11.44 -15.17 27.01
C GLY A 435 10.27 -15.18 26.02
N SER A 436 10.03 -16.36 25.44
CA SER A 436 8.99 -16.59 24.41
C SER A 436 7.56 -16.37 24.90
N GLY A 437 7.33 -16.25 26.21
CA GLY A 437 6.01 -15.95 26.79
C GLY A 437 5.52 -14.51 26.56
N TYR A 438 6.33 -13.64 25.95
CA TYR A 438 5.99 -12.23 25.75
C TYR A 438 6.14 -11.81 24.28
N PRO A 439 5.40 -12.43 23.35
CA PRO A 439 5.60 -12.15 21.92
C PRO A 439 5.35 -10.69 21.54
N ILE A 440 4.35 -10.07 22.09
CA ILE A 440 4.05 -8.65 21.83
C ILE A 440 5.19 -7.72 22.31
N UNK A 441 5.75 -7.99 23.33
CA UNK A 441 6.75 -7.27 23.83
C UNK A 441 7.93 -7.36 23.08
N ARG A 442 8.26 -8.66 22.62
CA ARG A 442 9.42 -8.94 21.77
C ARG A 442 9.33 -8.20 20.43
N ALA A 443 8.24 -8.37 19.72
CA ALA A 443 7.98 -7.69 18.46
C ALA A 443 8.06 -6.17 18.61
N GLY A 444 7.49 -5.62 19.68
CA GLY A 444 7.54 -4.17 19.93
C GLY A 444 8.96 -3.64 20.18
N LEU A 445 9.76 -4.35 20.98
CA LEU A 445 11.15 -3.95 21.24
C LEU A 445 12.03 -4.04 19.99
N ILE A 446 11.74 -5.01 19.11
CA ILE A 446 12.39 -5.08 17.79
C ILE A 446 12.08 -3.79 17.01
N GLY A 447 10.81 -3.36 16.99
CA GLY A 447 10.39 -2.09 16.37
C GLY A 447 11.12 -0.89 16.93
N VAL A 448 11.24 -0.82 18.27
CA VAL A 448 11.98 0.26 18.96
C VAL A 448 13.43 0.32 18.47
N MET A 449 14.09 -0.82 18.26
CA MET A 449 15.47 -0.85 17.76
C MET A 449 15.58 -0.28 16.35
N ILE A 450 14.58 -0.54 15.52
CA ILE A 450 14.50 0.03 14.16
C ILE A 450 14.34 1.56 14.25
N ASP A 451 13.36 2.04 15.03
CA ASP A 451 13.07 3.48 15.19
C ASP A 451 14.30 4.25 15.71
N LYS A 452 15.08 3.61 16.58
CA LYS A 452 16.32 4.19 17.13
C LYS A 452 17.54 3.98 16.21
N SER A 453 17.40 3.27 15.11
CA SER A 453 18.51 2.88 14.23
C SER A 453 19.65 2.21 15.01
N TYR A 454 19.31 1.33 15.95
CA TYR A 454 20.29 0.69 16.85
C TYR A 454 20.87 -0.58 16.21
N TRP A 455 21.84 -0.39 15.31
CA TRP A 455 22.53 -1.46 14.55
C TRP A 455 23.16 -2.53 15.44
N GLU A 456 23.65 -2.13 16.63
CA GLU A 456 24.22 -3.03 17.63
C GLU A 456 23.18 -4.00 18.21
N GLY A 457 21.90 -3.77 17.93
CA GLY A 457 20.78 -4.63 18.34
C GLY A 457 20.66 -5.93 17.53
N LEU A 458 21.26 -5.99 16.35
CA LEU A 458 21.12 -7.11 15.43
C LEU A 458 21.43 -8.49 16.05
N PRO A 459 22.49 -8.65 16.89
CA PRO A 459 22.74 -9.96 17.55
C PRO A 459 21.60 -10.45 18.44
N ALA A 460 20.76 -9.58 18.99
CA ALA A 460 19.58 -9.99 19.77
C ALA A 460 18.41 -10.36 18.85
N ILE A 461 18.38 -9.82 17.65
CA ILE A 461 17.28 -9.98 16.69
C ILE A 461 17.47 -11.26 15.84
N ILE A 462 18.69 -11.55 15.41
CA ILE A 462 19.00 -12.71 14.54
C ILE A 462 18.45 -14.03 15.09
N PRO A 463 18.61 -14.38 16.40
CA PRO A 463 18.02 -15.62 16.90
C PRO A 463 16.50 -15.66 16.84
N LEU A 464 15.83 -14.53 16.74
CA LEU A 464 14.36 -14.41 16.67
C LEU A 464 13.80 -14.73 15.29
N LEU A 465 14.65 -14.89 14.27
CA LEU A 465 14.25 -15.40 12.97
C LEU A 465 13.68 -16.82 13.05
N ASP A 466 14.02 -17.58 14.09
CA ASP A 466 13.53 -18.92 14.33
C ASP A 466 12.59 -18.98 15.55
N ASP A 467 11.95 -17.85 15.91
CA ASP A 467 10.99 -17.81 17.01
C ASP A 467 9.74 -18.64 16.68
N LYS A 468 9.10 -19.17 17.71
CA LYS A 468 7.87 -19.95 17.58
C LYS A 468 6.65 -19.08 17.22
N ASN A 469 6.73 -17.78 17.41
CA ASN A 469 5.66 -16.83 17.17
C ASN A 469 5.93 -16.07 15.87
N ASN A 470 5.06 -16.23 14.88
CA ASN A 470 5.23 -15.63 13.56
C ASN A 470 5.32 -14.10 13.59
N GLN A 471 4.61 -13.42 14.50
CA GLN A 471 4.67 -11.97 14.65
C GLN A 471 6.08 -11.51 15.05
N VAL A 472 6.76 -12.31 15.88
CA VAL A 472 8.15 -12.05 16.28
C VAL A 472 9.10 -12.30 15.10
N VAL A 473 8.87 -13.39 14.35
CA VAL A 473 9.65 -13.72 13.12
C VAL A 473 9.52 -12.58 12.10
N ASP A 474 8.29 -12.13 11.81
CA ASP A 474 8.04 -11.05 10.85
C ASP A 474 8.74 -9.76 11.27
N ALA A 475 8.63 -9.39 12.56
CA ALA A 475 9.32 -8.22 13.11
C ALA A 475 10.85 -8.38 12.98
N ALA A 476 11.38 -9.57 13.28
CA ALA A 476 12.81 -9.85 13.18
C ALA A 476 13.31 -9.76 11.72
N VAL A 477 12.60 -10.34 10.78
CA VAL A 477 12.95 -10.27 9.34
C VAL A 477 12.95 -8.81 8.86
N TYR A 478 11.91 -8.06 9.24
CA TYR A 478 11.81 -6.63 8.87
C TYR A 478 13.01 -5.85 9.46
N ALA A 479 13.31 -6.07 10.75
CA ALA A 479 14.42 -5.42 11.44
C ALA A 479 15.78 -5.78 10.82
N VAL A 480 15.97 -7.04 10.44
CA VAL A 480 17.18 -7.47 9.73
C VAL A 480 17.33 -6.70 8.42
N GLY A 481 16.23 -6.54 7.69
CA GLY A 481 16.22 -5.74 6.45
C GLY A 481 16.57 -4.27 6.68
N GLU A 482 16.12 -3.68 7.81
CA GLU A 482 16.38 -2.27 8.13
C GLU A 482 17.78 -2.05 8.75
N LEU A 483 18.20 -2.91 9.67
CA LEU A 483 19.43 -2.75 10.45
C LEU A 483 20.60 -3.55 9.87
N GLY A 484 20.36 -4.56 9.04
CA GLY A 484 21.39 -5.44 8.49
C GLY A 484 22.36 -4.73 7.56
N LYS A 485 23.55 -5.29 7.42
CA LYS A 485 24.62 -4.79 6.56
C LYS A 485 24.95 -5.83 5.48
N LEU A 486 25.73 -5.45 4.47
CA LEU A 486 26.15 -6.36 3.41
C LEU A 486 26.85 -7.61 3.97
N ASP A 487 27.58 -7.46 5.07
CA ASP A 487 28.26 -8.59 5.73
C ASP A 487 27.29 -9.63 6.31
N ASP A 488 26.01 -9.27 6.52
CA ASP A 488 24.97 -10.17 7.04
C ASP A 488 24.30 -10.98 5.89
N VAL A 489 24.51 -10.61 4.64
CA VAL A 489 23.80 -11.20 3.48
C VAL A 489 24.09 -12.71 3.35
N ASP A 490 25.32 -13.14 3.53
CA ASP A 490 25.70 -14.56 3.48
C ASP A 490 24.91 -15.41 4.49
N PHE A 491 24.80 -14.93 5.73
CA PHE A 491 24.00 -15.57 6.76
C PHE A 491 22.51 -15.63 6.38
N LEU A 492 21.98 -14.55 5.79
CA LEU A 492 20.56 -14.50 5.39
C LEU A 492 20.29 -15.42 4.20
N LEU A 493 21.22 -15.57 3.27
CA LEU A 493 21.11 -16.50 2.14
C LEU A 493 21.09 -17.95 2.63
N THR A 494 21.90 -18.30 3.63
CA THR A 494 21.87 -19.62 4.28
C THR A 494 20.51 -19.88 4.95
N ASN A 495 19.94 -18.89 5.63
CA ASN A 495 18.59 -19.00 6.21
C ASN A 495 17.50 -19.09 5.14
N LEU A 496 17.65 -18.40 4.03
CA LEU A 496 16.73 -18.43 2.90
C LEU A 496 16.60 -19.85 2.32
N GLU A 497 17.72 -20.57 2.20
CA GLU A 497 17.76 -21.95 1.69
C GLU A 497 16.88 -22.90 2.51
N SER A 498 16.90 -22.75 3.84
CA SER A 498 16.23 -23.67 4.78
C SER A 498 14.84 -23.23 5.20
N SER A 499 14.34 -22.07 4.74
CA SER A 499 13.11 -21.45 5.25
C SER A 499 11.85 -21.97 4.58
N SER A 500 10.74 -21.96 5.32
CA SER A 500 9.38 -22.12 4.77
C SER A 500 9.04 -20.98 3.81
N ASN A 501 8.08 -21.17 2.93
CA ASN A 501 7.78 -20.21 1.86
C ASN A 501 7.50 -18.78 2.34
N ASP A 502 6.75 -18.59 3.42
CA ASP A 502 6.41 -17.25 3.91
C ASP A 502 7.64 -16.55 4.51
N LYS A 503 8.40 -17.25 5.34
CA LYS A 503 9.67 -16.74 5.89
C LYS A 503 10.67 -16.46 4.75
N ALA A 504 10.74 -17.34 3.75
CA ALA A 504 11.64 -17.17 2.61
C ALA A 504 11.30 -15.92 1.78
N ASN A 505 10.01 -15.62 1.55
CA ASN A 505 9.59 -14.39 0.86
C ASN A 505 10.03 -13.13 1.63
N ALA A 506 9.86 -13.13 2.95
CA ALA A 506 10.27 -12.03 3.82
C ALA A 506 11.81 -11.85 3.82
N LEU A 507 12.56 -12.95 3.88
CA LEU A 507 14.02 -12.93 3.81
C LEU A 507 14.53 -12.44 2.43
N GLU A 508 13.89 -12.88 1.35
CA GLU A 508 14.18 -12.41 -0.02
C GLU A 508 14.10 -10.88 -0.09
N ASN A 509 13.01 -10.30 0.43
CA ASN A 509 12.82 -8.86 0.50
C ASN A 509 13.84 -8.15 1.39
N ALA A 510 14.19 -8.74 2.54
CA ALA A 510 15.20 -8.18 3.45
C ALA A 510 16.57 -8.14 2.78
N ILE A 511 16.97 -9.22 2.11
CA ILE A 511 18.25 -9.30 1.37
C ILE A 511 18.29 -8.21 0.29
N VAL A 512 17.24 -8.09 -0.52
CA VAL A 512 17.15 -7.05 -1.56
C VAL A 512 17.33 -5.67 -0.94
N ARG A 513 16.60 -5.39 0.15
CA ARG A 513 16.65 -4.08 0.86
C ARG A 513 18.06 -3.75 1.36
N ILE A 514 18.74 -4.73 1.97
CA ILE A 514 20.12 -4.56 2.45
C ILE A 514 21.06 -4.25 1.28
N CYS A 515 20.97 -5.04 0.22
CA CYS A 515 21.86 -4.92 -0.94
C CYS A 515 21.65 -3.57 -1.64
N LEU A 516 20.41 -3.11 -1.80
CA LEU A 516 20.08 -1.85 -2.49
C LEU A 516 20.63 -0.60 -1.78
N ARG A 517 20.99 -0.69 -0.50
CA ARG A 517 21.63 0.44 0.19
C ARG A 517 23.06 0.72 -0.30
N SER A 518 23.70 -0.27 -0.93
CA SER A 518 25.02 -0.02 -1.57
C SER A 518 24.82 0.63 -2.94
N PRO A 519 25.38 1.81 -3.20
CA PRO A 519 25.31 2.42 -4.53
C PRO A 519 26.13 1.67 -5.59
N ASP A 520 27.14 0.89 -5.17
CA ASP A 520 27.98 0.12 -6.08
C ASP A 520 27.29 -1.18 -6.49
N LEU A 521 26.94 -1.28 -7.77
CA LEU A 521 26.20 -2.41 -8.34
C LEU A 521 26.91 -3.74 -8.20
N GLU A 522 28.25 -3.77 -8.28
CA GLU A 522 29.03 -5.02 -8.19
C GLU A 522 29.21 -5.47 -6.73
N ILE A 523 29.33 -4.51 -5.80
CA ILE A 523 29.42 -4.80 -4.37
C ILE A 523 28.08 -5.37 -3.88
N ARG A 524 26.96 -4.74 -4.23
CA ARG A 524 25.64 -5.14 -3.71
C ARG A 524 25.19 -6.53 -4.21
N ASN A 525 25.65 -6.99 -5.37
CA ASN A 525 25.25 -8.30 -5.88
C ASN A 525 26.27 -9.42 -5.59
N ALA A 526 27.44 -9.09 -5.03
CA ALA A 526 28.59 -9.99 -4.94
C ALA A 526 28.27 -11.32 -4.22
N GLU A 527 27.65 -11.27 -3.02
CA GLU A 527 27.34 -12.48 -2.24
C GLU A 527 26.25 -13.32 -2.90
N VAL A 528 25.22 -12.70 -3.44
CA VAL A 528 24.12 -13.38 -4.12
C VAL A 528 24.65 -14.11 -5.38
N ARG A 529 25.54 -13.45 -6.12
CA ARG A 529 26.21 -14.06 -7.28
C ARG A 529 27.15 -15.20 -6.85
N ARG A 530 27.86 -15.04 -5.74
CA ARG A 530 28.72 -16.10 -5.20
C ARG A 530 27.92 -17.39 -5.01
N VAL A 531 26.76 -17.29 -4.37
CA VAL A 531 25.85 -18.43 -4.16
C VAL A 531 25.43 -19.03 -5.52
N LEU A 532 24.96 -18.20 -6.45
CA LEU A 532 24.51 -18.68 -7.77
C LEU A 532 25.61 -19.45 -8.53
N VAL A 533 26.84 -18.92 -8.54
CA VAL A 533 27.91 -19.41 -9.39
C VAL A 533 28.72 -20.53 -8.71
N GLN A 534 29.05 -20.37 -7.42
CA GLN A 534 29.94 -21.30 -6.71
C GLN A 534 29.21 -22.45 -6.06
N GLU A 535 28.04 -22.19 -5.49
CA GLU A 535 27.23 -23.21 -4.82
C GLU A 535 26.28 -23.93 -5.79
N ALA A 536 26.00 -23.28 -6.93
CA ALA A 536 25.12 -23.80 -7.99
C ALA A 536 23.78 -24.35 -7.44
N PRO A 537 23.00 -23.52 -6.71
CA PRO A 537 21.77 -24.00 -6.07
C PRO A 537 20.77 -24.53 -7.09
N ASP A 538 19.85 -25.37 -6.62
CA ASP A 538 18.76 -25.92 -7.44
C ASP A 538 17.37 -25.58 -6.86
N GLY A 539 16.35 -26.09 -7.51
CA GLY A 539 14.96 -25.97 -7.05
C GLY A 539 14.51 -24.54 -6.76
N MET A 540 13.66 -24.42 -5.75
CA MET A 540 13.06 -23.11 -5.36
C MET A 540 14.14 -22.12 -4.88
N TYR A 541 15.15 -22.58 -4.18
CA TYR A 541 16.25 -21.73 -3.70
C TYR A 541 16.95 -21.02 -4.87
N ARG A 542 17.28 -21.77 -5.94
CA ARG A 542 17.85 -21.19 -7.17
C ARG A 542 16.94 -20.09 -7.76
N LEU A 543 15.64 -20.34 -7.83
CA LEU A 543 14.68 -19.38 -8.40
C LEU A 543 14.63 -18.09 -7.55
N ARG A 544 14.72 -18.20 -6.22
CA ARG A 544 14.80 -17.05 -5.31
C ARG A 544 16.06 -16.23 -5.52
N ILE A 545 17.21 -16.90 -5.66
CA ILE A 545 18.50 -16.22 -5.95
C ILE A 545 18.40 -15.44 -7.27
N LEU A 546 17.80 -16.03 -8.31
CA LEU A 546 17.62 -15.36 -9.61
C LEU A 546 16.71 -14.12 -9.49
N ARG A 547 15.62 -14.18 -8.69
CA ARG A 547 14.77 -13.03 -8.45
C ARG A 547 15.49 -11.92 -7.70
N ILE A 548 16.25 -12.26 -6.67
CA ILE A 548 17.05 -11.27 -5.92
C ILE A 548 17.99 -10.54 -6.89
N LEU A 549 18.74 -11.29 -7.71
CA LEU A 549 19.69 -10.71 -8.67
C LEU A 549 19.00 -9.79 -9.68
N GLY A 550 17.77 -10.09 -10.08
CA GLY A 550 16.99 -9.26 -10.99
C GLY A 550 16.70 -7.84 -10.47
N PHE A 551 16.71 -7.66 -9.14
CA PHE A 551 16.57 -6.34 -8.52
C PHE A 551 17.91 -5.58 -8.39
N LEU A 552 19.02 -6.29 -8.26
CA LEU A 552 20.28 -5.70 -7.77
C LEU A 552 21.10 -4.96 -8.83
N GLY A 553 21.02 -5.37 -10.07
CA GLY A 553 21.82 -4.76 -11.13
C GLY A 553 23.28 -5.27 -11.16
N GLY A 554 24.09 -4.67 -12.05
CA GLY A 554 25.52 -4.95 -12.19
C GLY A 554 25.89 -5.75 -13.43
N GLU A 555 27.09 -5.52 -13.97
CA GLU A 555 27.58 -6.11 -15.22
C GLU A 555 27.73 -7.64 -15.14
N LYS A 556 28.28 -8.08 -14.03
CA LYS A 556 28.52 -9.54 -13.81
C LYS A 556 27.19 -10.25 -13.59
N ALA A 557 26.27 -9.63 -12.79
CA ALA A 557 24.94 -10.17 -12.57
C ALA A 557 24.15 -10.23 -13.89
N TRP A 558 24.25 -9.19 -14.72
CA TRP A 558 23.62 -9.19 -16.04
C TRP A 558 24.12 -10.33 -16.91
N SER A 559 25.46 -10.57 -16.95
CA SER A 559 26.05 -11.66 -17.71
C SER A 559 25.46 -13.02 -17.31
N ASP A 560 25.29 -13.26 -15.99
CA ASP A 560 24.68 -14.50 -15.46
C ASP A 560 23.21 -14.61 -15.83
N LEU A 561 22.42 -13.56 -15.60
CA LEU A 561 20.98 -13.56 -15.89
C LEU A 561 20.70 -13.65 -17.40
N LYS A 562 21.50 -13.01 -18.24
CA LYS A 562 21.39 -13.11 -19.71
C LYS A 562 21.60 -14.56 -20.19
N ARG A 563 22.53 -15.29 -19.56
CA ARG A 563 22.73 -16.71 -19.85
C ARG A 563 21.49 -17.53 -19.50
N ILE A 564 20.84 -17.24 -18.39
CA ILE A 564 19.59 -17.88 -17.97
C ILE A 564 18.45 -17.56 -18.99
N LEU A 565 18.31 -16.30 -19.36
CA LEU A 565 17.26 -15.87 -20.31
C LEU A 565 17.43 -16.53 -21.69
N ASN A 566 18.66 -16.78 -22.10
CA ASN A 566 18.97 -17.45 -23.36
C ASN A 566 18.97 -18.99 -23.25
N GLY A 567 18.77 -19.53 -22.05
CA GLY A 567 18.74 -20.96 -21.77
C GLY A 567 17.40 -21.63 -22.11
N LYS A 568 17.24 -22.88 -21.69
CA LYS A 568 16.03 -23.68 -21.93
C LYS A 568 15.13 -23.84 -20.68
N ASP A 569 15.61 -23.43 -19.52
CA ASP A 569 14.91 -23.59 -18.25
C ASP A 569 13.81 -22.53 -18.14
N SER A 570 12.57 -22.92 -18.37
CA SER A 570 11.41 -22.04 -18.37
C SER A 570 11.18 -21.39 -16.99
N ASP A 571 11.36 -22.15 -15.91
CA ASP A 571 11.12 -21.63 -14.55
C ASP A 571 12.20 -20.63 -14.14
N ALA A 572 13.43 -20.88 -14.49
CA ALA A 572 14.53 -19.93 -14.28
C ALA A 572 14.31 -18.64 -15.09
N LYS A 573 13.85 -18.75 -16.36
CA LYS A 573 13.48 -17.58 -17.19
C LYS A 573 12.38 -16.78 -16.52
N LYS A 574 11.31 -17.44 -16.03
CA LYS A 574 10.20 -16.77 -15.33
C LYS A 574 10.71 -16.01 -14.10
N ALA A 575 11.57 -16.66 -13.29
CA ALA A 575 12.13 -16.04 -12.08
C ALA A 575 12.89 -14.75 -12.41
N VAL A 576 13.70 -14.76 -13.45
CA VAL A 576 14.41 -13.55 -13.91
C VAL A 576 13.41 -12.50 -14.43
N LEU A 577 12.46 -12.89 -15.28
CA LEU A 577 11.49 -11.98 -15.90
C LEU A 577 10.55 -11.33 -14.88
N GLN A 578 10.32 -11.97 -13.71
CA GLN A 578 9.51 -11.38 -12.64
C GLN A 578 10.09 -10.09 -12.05
N THR A 579 11.41 -9.94 -12.08
CA THR A 579 12.10 -8.86 -11.36
C THR A 579 12.95 -7.96 -12.27
N ILE A 580 13.31 -8.42 -13.46
CA ILE A 580 14.23 -7.70 -14.37
C ILE A 580 13.67 -6.35 -14.84
N GLY A 581 12.36 -6.14 -14.77
CA GLY A 581 11.72 -4.85 -15.04
C GLY A 581 12.13 -3.75 -14.07
N SER A 582 12.71 -4.12 -12.92
CA SER A 582 13.26 -3.18 -11.92
C SER A 582 14.77 -2.97 -12.08
N TRP A 583 15.37 -3.48 -13.15
CA TRP A 583 16.81 -3.34 -13.42
C TRP A 583 17.19 -1.85 -13.46
N PRO A 584 18.32 -1.44 -12.87
CA PRO A 584 18.61 0.00 -12.69
C PRO A 584 18.96 0.76 -13.98
N ASN A 585 19.12 0.06 -15.11
CA ASN A 585 19.43 0.71 -16.39
C ASN A 585 18.80 -0.04 -17.56
N GLY A 586 18.95 0.49 -18.77
CA GLY A 586 18.35 -0.05 -19.99
C GLY A 586 19.02 -1.32 -20.55
N LYS A 587 20.01 -1.87 -19.89
CA LYS A 587 20.81 -3.00 -20.40
C LYS A 587 19.99 -4.24 -20.79
N PRO A 588 18.92 -4.62 -20.05
CA PRO A 588 18.10 -5.78 -20.46
C PRO A 588 17.29 -5.61 -21.75
N LEU A 589 17.00 -4.38 -22.18
CA LEU A 589 16.03 -4.09 -23.25
C LEU A 589 16.30 -4.91 -24.51
N LYS A 590 17.54 -4.98 -24.99
CA LYS A 590 17.87 -5.73 -26.21
C LYS A 590 17.51 -7.23 -26.08
N THR A 591 17.84 -7.85 -24.95
CA THR A 591 17.54 -9.27 -24.71
C THR A 591 16.04 -9.49 -24.54
N LEU A 592 15.35 -8.58 -23.84
CA LEU A 592 13.89 -8.63 -23.70
C LEU A 592 13.20 -8.48 -25.07
N PHE A 593 13.69 -7.56 -25.91
CA PHE A 593 13.19 -7.38 -27.28
C PHE A 593 13.34 -8.69 -28.08
N GLU A 594 14.52 -9.33 -28.01
CA GLU A 594 14.78 -10.62 -28.69
C GLU A 594 13.81 -11.72 -28.20
N ILE A 595 13.53 -11.79 -26.91
CA ILE A 595 12.56 -12.74 -26.34
C ILE A 595 11.16 -12.42 -26.86
N ILE A 596 10.74 -11.16 -26.81
CA ILE A 596 9.40 -10.71 -27.28
C ILE A 596 9.20 -11.08 -28.74
N ASP A 597 10.24 -10.92 -29.58
CA ASP A 597 10.18 -11.19 -31.01
C ASP A 597 10.20 -12.70 -31.35
N THR A 598 11.01 -13.50 -30.63
CA THR A 598 11.31 -14.87 -31.05
C THR A 598 10.73 -15.98 -30.16
N GLU A 599 10.36 -15.68 -28.89
CA GLU A 599 9.87 -16.69 -27.95
C GLU A 599 8.52 -17.24 -28.39
N LYS A 600 8.34 -18.56 -28.23
CA LYS A 600 7.09 -19.25 -28.59
C LYS A 600 6.15 -19.43 -27.41
N ASP A 601 6.69 -19.41 -26.20
CA ASP A 601 5.90 -19.50 -24.98
C ASP A 601 5.25 -18.12 -24.72
N GLU A 602 3.94 -18.03 -24.87
CA GLU A 602 3.18 -16.77 -24.72
C GLU A 602 3.28 -16.19 -23.30
N VAL A 603 3.49 -17.04 -22.27
CA VAL A 603 3.68 -16.56 -20.91
C VAL A 603 5.02 -15.83 -20.77
N LEU A 604 6.09 -16.45 -21.23
CA LEU A 604 7.42 -15.84 -21.22
C LEU A 604 7.47 -14.57 -22.06
N LYS A 605 6.83 -14.60 -23.23
CA LYS A 605 6.71 -13.45 -24.14
C LYS A 605 6.02 -12.25 -23.46
N ARG A 606 4.89 -12.49 -22.78
CA ARG A 606 4.19 -11.44 -22.04
C ARG A 606 4.98 -10.92 -20.85
N MET A 607 5.63 -11.81 -20.09
CA MET A 607 6.48 -11.40 -18.97
C MET A 607 7.65 -10.52 -19.44
N ALA A 608 8.28 -10.90 -20.58
CA ALA A 608 9.35 -10.10 -21.19
C ALA A 608 8.82 -8.73 -21.64
N PHE A 609 7.65 -8.69 -22.26
CA PHE A 609 6.98 -7.45 -22.70
C PHE A 609 6.69 -6.53 -21.49
N ARG A 610 6.09 -7.08 -20.43
CA ARG A 610 5.81 -6.33 -19.19
C ARG A 610 7.10 -5.72 -18.63
N SER A 611 8.16 -6.51 -18.53
CA SER A 611 9.46 -6.04 -18.03
C SER A 611 10.06 -4.95 -18.92
N TYR A 612 9.89 -5.09 -20.25
CA TYR A 612 10.34 -4.10 -21.24
C TYR A 612 9.65 -2.75 -21.02
N VAL A 613 8.30 -2.76 -20.90
CA VAL A 613 7.51 -1.54 -20.66
C VAL A 613 7.87 -0.91 -19.31
N LEU A 614 8.06 -1.72 -18.27
CA LEU A 614 8.47 -1.21 -16.94
C LEU A 614 9.83 -0.48 -17.02
N LEU A 615 10.81 -1.06 -17.71
CA LEU A 615 12.12 -0.44 -17.89
C LEU A 615 12.04 0.89 -18.64
N LEU A 616 11.18 0.98 -19.66
CA LEU A 616 10.99 2.23 -20.41
C LEU A 616 10.24 3.29 -19.59
N SER A 617 9.34 2.86 -18.70
CA SER A 617 8.56 3.78 -17.86
C SER A 617 9.33 4.30 -16.65
N ALA A 618 10.29 3.52 -16.15
CA ALA A 618 11.07 3.84 -14.94
C ALA A 618 12.14 4.91 -15.23
N PRO A 619 12.48 5.74 -14.23
CA PRO A 619 13.70 6.53 -14.29
C PRO A 619 14.93 5.61 -14.43
N SER A 620 15.81 5.90 -15.37
CA SER A 620 16.97 5.06 -15.68
C SER A 620 18.06 5.88 -16.37
N ASP A 621 19.12 5.22 -16.82
CA ASP A 621 20.17 5.79 -17.63
C ASP A 621 19.74 6.20 -19.05
N LEU A 622 18.49 5.85 -19.42
CA LEU A 622 17.94 6.14 -20.75
C LEU A 622 17.31 7.52 -20.79
N SER A 623 17.73 8.34 -21.74
CA SER A 623 17.06 9.61 -22.03
C SER A 623 15.69 9.38 -22.67
N ASP A 624 14.83 10.39 -22.60
CA ASP A 624 13.50 10.35 -23.23
C ASP A 624 13.60 10.08 -24.76
N GLU A 625 14.66 10.58 -25.41
CA GLU A 625 14.92 10.34 -26.84
C GLU A 625 15.19 8.85 -27.13
N THR A 626 16.00 8.22 -26.26
CA THR A 626 16.30 6.78 -26.37
C THR A 626 15.04 5.95 -26.10
N LYS A 627 14.29 6.28 -25.04
CA LYS A 627 13.02 5.61 -24.71
C LYS A 627 12.02 5.71 -25.85
N ALA A 628 11.86 6.89 -26.45
CA ALA A 628 10.99 7.10 -27.59
C ALA A 628 11.35 6.19 -28.77
N LYS A 629 12.66 6.09 -29.08
CA LYS A 629 13.16 5.21 -30.15
C LYS A 629 12.83 3.73 -29.85
N GLU A 630 13.10 3.26 -28.62
CA GLU A 630 12.81 1.87 -28.21
C GLU A 630 11.32 1.55 -28.33
N ILE A 631 10.44 2.48 -27.93
CA ILE A 631 8.98 2.33 -28.03
C ILE A 631 8.58 2.23 -29.53
N MET A 632 9.10 3.12 -30.37
CA MET A 632 8.81 3.14 -31.80
C MET A 632 9.30 1.86 -32.49
N ASP A 633 10.42 1.30 -32.09
CA ASP A 633 10.98 0.08 -32.67
C ASP A 633 10.16 -1.15 -32.25
N ILE A 634 9.79 -1.29 -30.98
CA ILE A 634 8.99 -2.43 -30.53
C ILE A 634 7.54 -2.35 -31.03
N PHE A 635 7.01 -1.16 -31.22
CA PHE A 635 5.66 -0.95 -31.77
C PHE A 635 5.50 -1.55 -33.16
N LYS A 636 6.57 -1.68 -33.92
CA LYS A 636 6.60 -2.32 -35.26
C LYS A 636 6.30 -3.83 -35.20
N LEU A 637 6.54 -4.47 -34.04
CA LEU A 637 6.15 -5.87 -33.85
C LEU A 637 4.63 -5.92 -33.69
N ASN A 638 3.97 -6.87 -34.32
CA ASN A 638 2.52 -6.94 -34.38
C ASN A 638 1.93 -7.54 -33.10
N PHE A 639 1.77 -6.72 -32.09
CA PHE A 639 1.18 -7.10 -30.81
C PHE A 639 -0.34 -6.96 -30.78
N GLY A 640 -0.93 -7.47 -29.72
CA GLY A 640 -2.31 -7.21 -29.39
C GLY A 640 -2.56 -5.71 -29.15
N ARG A 641 -3.80 -5.29 -29.37
CA ARG A 641 -4.22 -3.88 -29.21
C ARG A 641 -3.80 -3.31 -27.86
N ASN A 642 -3.96 -4.07 -26.78
CA ASN A 642 -3.71 -3.59 -25.42
C ASN A 642 -2.21 -3.37 -25.18
N ASP A 643 -1.35 -4.25 -25.68
CA ASP A 643 0.10 -4.09 -25.61
C ASP A 643 0.56 -2.81 -26.32
N GLN A 644 -0.06 -2.50 -27.47
CA GLN A 644 0.23 -1.27 -28.22
C GLN A 644 -0.26 -0.02 -27.48
N ILE A 645 -1.41 -0.11 -26.77
CA ILE A 645 -1.91 0.98 -25.92
C ILE A 645 -0.94 1.25 -24.74
N ASP A 646 -0.35 0.20 -24.16
CA ASP A 646 0.66 0.36 -23.10
C ASP A 646 1.89 1.12 -23.57
N LEU A 647 2.35 0.78 -24.78
CA LEU A 647 3.47 1.49 -25.40
C LEU A 647 3.13 2.97 -25.64
N ILE A 648 1.88 3.26 -26.07
CA ILE A 648 1.39 4.63 -26.24
C ILE A 648 1.35 5.34 -24.87
N GLY A 649 0.93 4.64 -23.80
CA GLY A 649 0.95 5.15 -22.43
C GLY A 649 2.37 5.47 -21.95
N ALA A 650 3.34 4.59 -22.21
CA ALA A 650 4.75 4.84 -21.91
C ALA A 650 5.29 6.04 -22.68
N LEU A 651 4.93 6.15 -23.96
CA LEU A 651 5.31 7.25 -24.85
C LEU A 651 4.78 8.61 -24.33
N ALA A 652 3.55 8.64 -23.80
CA ALA A 652 2.90 9.83 -23.26
C ALA A 652 3.69 10.50 -22.14
N ASN A 653 4.52 9.73 -21.43
CA ASN A 653 5.33 10.25 -20.32
C ASN A 653 6.59 11.01 -20.80
N LEU A 654 6.93 10.94 -22.08
CA LEU A 654 8.18 11.50 -22.59
C LEU A 654 8.05 12.99 -22.94
N ALA A 655 9.19 13.69 -23.01
CA ALA A 655 9.25 15.11 -23.37
C ALA A 655 10.12 15.30 -24.63
N THR A 656 9.77 14.64 -25.75
CA THR A 656 10.55 14.69 -27.00
C THR A 656 9.65 14.94 -28.21
N GLU A 657 10.20 15.64 -29.19
CA GLU A 657 9.55 15.93 -30.46
C GLU A 657 9.21 14.64 -31.26
N ASN A 658 10.11 13.64 -31.17
CA ASN A 658 9.91 12.37 -31.86
C ASN A 658 8.73 11.59 -31.30
N ALA A 659 8.56 11.61 -29.96
CA ALA A 659 7.41 11.00 -29.30
C ALA A 659 6.11 11.68 -29.75
N LEU A 660 6.10 13.03 -29.80
CA LEU A 660 4.92 13.79 -30.25
C LEU A 660 4.56 13.43 -31.69
N LYS A 661 5.53 13.50 -32.61
CA LYS A 661 5.30 13.17 -34.04
C LYS A 661 4.74 11.75 -34.22
N PHE A 662 5.28 10.80 -33.46
CA PHE A 662 4.83 9.39 -33.53
C PHE A 662 3.40 9.24 -33.00
N ALA A 663 3.06 9.90 -31.89
CA ALA A 663 1.72 9.90 -31.33
C ALA A 663 0.71 10.52 -32.32
N ASP A 664 1.04 11.69 -32.89
CA ASP A 664 0.19 12.37 -33.89
C ASP A 664 -0.03 11.47 -35.11
N GLN A 665 1.04 10.87 -35.63
CA GLN A 665 0.96 9.96 -36.80
C GLN A 665 0.07 8.74 -36.48
N LEU A 666 0.19 8.15 -35.28
CA LEU A 666 -0.67 7.02 -34.88
C LEU A 666 -2.14 7.42 -34.82
N GLY A 667 -2.44 8.62 -34.31
CA GLY A 667 -3.80 9.15 -34.24
C GLY A 667 -4.41 9.41 -35.59
N ASP A 668 -3.61 9.90 -36.52
CA ASP A 668 -4.06 10.21 -37.91
C ASP A 668 -4.23 8.96 -38.81
N GLU A 669 -3.30 8.00 -38.64
CA GLU A 669 -3.25 6.82 -39.54
C GLU A 669 -4.11 5.64 -39.07
N ASN A 670 -4.49 5.63 -37.76
CA ASN A 670 -5.09 4.41 -37.20
C ASN A 670 -6.21 4.73 -36.20
N GLU A 671 -7.43 4.70 -36.71
CA GLU A 671 -8.66 4.93 -35.93
C GLU A 671 -8.73 4.07 -34.65
N ARG A 672 -8.12 2.87 -34.68
CA ARG A 672 -8.08 1.94 -33.53
C ARG A 672 -7.36 2.53 -32.33
N PHE A 673 -6.36 3.41 -32.54
CA PHE A 673 -5.54 3.97 -31.47
C PHE A 673 -5.82 5.46 -31.19
N LYS A 674 -6.68 6.06 -31.99
CA LYS A 674 -6.92 7.51 -31.98
C LYS A 674 -7.14 8.10 -30.56
N UNK A 675 -7.67 7.63 -29.87
CA UNK A 675 -7.93 8.04 -28.58
C UNK A 675 -6.78 8.10 -27.71
N SER A 676 -6.18 6.96 -27.76
CA SER A 676 -4.98 6.84 -26.93
C SER A 676 -3.84 7.73 -27.45
N ALA A 677 -3.71 7.79 -28.76
CA ALA A 677 -2.67 8.61 -29.41
C ALA A 677 -2.93 10.12 -29.18
N ASP A 678 -4.17 10.57 -29.33
CA ASP A 678 -4.54 11.98 -29.08
C ASP A 678 -4.28 12.37 -27.60
N LEU A 679 -4.59 11.46 -26.65
CA LEU A 679 -4.29 11.68 -25.24
C LEU A 679 -2.77 11.74 -24.99
N ALA A 680 -2.03 10.86 -25.64
CA ALA A 680 -0.58 10.86 -25.54
C ALA A 680 -0.01 12.17 -26.09
N SER A 681 -0.45 12.62 -27.25
CA SER A 681 -0.04 13.91 -27.84
C SER A 681 -0.32 15.12 -26.93
N UNK A 682 -1.29 15.07 -26.28
CA UNK A 682 -1.63 16.03 -25.41
C UNK A 682 -0.77 16.08 -24.23
N GLN A 683 -0.46 14.94 -23.69
CA GLN A 683 0.46 14.86 -22.55
C GLN A 683 1.90 15.20 -22.96
N ILE A 684 2.37 14.68 -24.06
CA ILE A 684 3.72 14.98 -24.57
C ILE A 684 3.87 16.47 -24.84
N THR A 685 2.86 17.13 -25.40
CA THR A 685 2.86 18.57 -25.65
C THR A 685 3.01 19.34 -24.33
N LEU A 686 2.29 18.93 -23.29
CA LEU A 686 2.44 19.52 -21.95
C LEU A 686 3.86 19.30 -21.42
N ASN A 687 4.38 18.09 -21.54
CA ASN A 687 5.73 17.77 -21.07
C ASN A 687 6.79 18.63 -21.80
N LEU A 688 6.63 18.77 -23.13
CA LEU A 688 7.52 19.62 -23.95
C LEU A 688 7.43 21.10 -23.57
N SER A 689 6.23 21.59 -23.25
CA SER A 689 6.04 23.00 -22.83
C SER A 689 6.72 23.31 -21.50
N LYS A 690 7.01 22.28 -20.73
CA LYS A 690 7.69 22.37 -19.42
C LYS A 690 9.17 21.93 -19.51
N ARG A 691 9.62 21.45 -20.69
CA ARG A 691 11.01 21.02 -20.86
C ARG A 691 11.96 22.20 -20.74
N ILE A 692 12.99 22.03 -19.94
CA ILE A 692 14.02 23.04 -19.64
C ILE A 692 15.28 22.65 -20.40
N GLU A 693 15.89 23.58 -21.08
CA GLU A 693 17.22 23.44 -21.71
C GLU A 693 18.27 23.87 -20.67
N TYR A 694 19.08 22.94 -20.22
CA TYR A 694 20.15 23.23 -19.27
C TYR A 694 21.38 23.69 -20.04
N UNK A 695 21.60 24.82 -19.76
CA UNK A 695 22.58 25.42 -20.46
C UNK A 695 23.89 25.32 -19.88
N GLY A 696 24.01 24.84 -18.68
CA GLY A 696 25.32 24.65 -18.01
C GLY A 696 25.55 25.64 -16.87
N GLY A 697 26.54 25.36 -16.06
CA GLY A 697 26.87 26.23 -14.92
C GLY A 697 25.98 25.92 -13.69
N GLU A 698 25.49 27.00 -13.07
CA GLU A 698 24.62 26.95 -11.88
C GLU A 698 23.30 27.61 -12.24
N GLU A 699 22.22 26.81 -12.27
CA GLU A 699 20.88 27.28 -12.64
C GLU A 699 19.86 26.92 -11.56
N GLU A 700 18.86 27.79 -11.37
CA GLU A 700 17.81 27.59 -10.38
C GLU A 700 16.44 27.66 -11.05
N TYR A 701 15.60 26.67 -10.78
CA TYR A 701 14.28 26.48 -11.39
C TYR A 701 13.20 26.53 -10.31
N SER A 702 12.27 27.45 -10.44
CA SER A 702 11.11 27.54 -9.55
C SER A 702 10.27 26.25 -9.60
N ALA A 703 9.65 25.89 -8.49
CA ALA A 703 8.67 24.80 -8.44
C ALA A 703 7.51 25.03 -9.43
N LYS A 704 7.20 26.29 -9.78
CA LYS A 704 6.20 26.65 -10.81
C LYS A 704 6.54 26.09 -12.20
N SER A 705 7.82 25.91 -12.51
CA SER A 705 8.24 25.40 -13.83
C SER A 705 8.12 23.87 -13.95
N GLY A 706 7.92 23.17 -12.84
CA GLY A 706 7.76 21.72 -12.84
C GLY A 706 6.37 21.25 -13.26
N LEU A 707 6.27 19.96 -13.54
CA LEU A 707 5.03 19.21 -13.73
C LEU A 707 4.60 18.72 -12.34
N ILE A 708 3.46 19.19 -11.85
CA ILE A 708 2.95 18.88 -10.50
C ILE A 708 1.89 17.78 -10.62
N PHE A 709 2.05 16.69 -9.83
CA PHE A 709 1.18 15.52 -9.84
C PHE A 709 0.64 15.25 -8.44
N GLY A 710 -0.62 15.58 -8.23
CA GLY A 710 -1.31 15.42 -6.95
C GLY A 710 -2.72 15.99 -7.01
N GLU A 711 -3.40 16.04 -5.88
CA GLU A 711 -4.73 16.64 -5.78
C GLU A 711 -4.67 18.17 -5.85
N SER A 712 -5.84 18.81 -5.97
CA SER A 712 -5.97 20.26 -6.20
C SER A 712 -5.32 21.14 -5.14
N LEU A 713 -5.17 20.66 -3.91
CA LEU A 713 -4.50 21.41 -2.83
C LEU A 713 -2.97 21.35 -2.95
N PHE A 714 -2.43 20.35 -3.62
CA PHE A 714 -1.01 20.22 -3.93
C PHE A 714 -0.71 21.03 -5.17
N ASN A 715 -0.41 22.32 -4.97
CA ASN A 715 -0.21 23.24 -6.10
C ASN A 715 0.78 24.36 -5.74
N TYR A 716 1.19 25.10 -6.75
CA TYR A 716 2.10 26.25 -6.59
C TYR A 716 1.31 27.47 -6.13
N ASP A 717 1.65 27.98 -4.95
CA ASP A 717 1.08 29.21 -4.40
C ASP A 717 1.96 30.39 -4.79
N SER A 718 1.42 31.31 -5.60
CA SER A 718 2.15 32.49 -6.08
C SER A 718 2.45 33.53 -4.99
N SER A 719 1.68 33.52 -3.88
CA SER A 719 1.90 34.45 -2.77
C SER A 719 3.06 34.02 -1.87
N GLN A 720 3.27 32.71 -1.74
CA GLN A 720 4.38 32.12 -0.98
C GLN A 720 5.58 31.78 -1.88
N GLU A 721 5.39 31.84 -3.19
CA GLU A 721 6.37 31.43 -4.21
C GLU A 721 6.86 29.99 -4.02
N ALA A 722 5.95 29.09 -3.63
CA ALA A 722 6.29 27.70 -3.27
C ALA A 722 5.18 26.71 -3.63
N LEU A 723 5.56 25.48 -3.88
CA LEU A 723 4.66 24.31 -3.97
C LEU A 723 4.24 23.94 -2.55
N MET A 724 2.94 23.85 -2.32
CA MET A 724 2.33 23.64 -1.00
C MET A 724 1.27 22.52 -1.04
N GLY A 725 0.80 22.12 0.12
CA GLY A 725 -0.28 21.12 0.23
C GLY A 725 0.19 19.68 0.02
N TRP A 726 1.44 19.39 0.34
CA TRP A 726 2.05 18.05 0.19
C TRP A 726 1.61 17.12 1.34
N THR A 727 0.32 16.76 1.36
CA THR A 727 -0.33 15.98 2.42
C THR A 727 -0.41 14.48 2.13
N ASN A 728 0.12 14.05 1.00
CA ASN A 728 0.14 12.64 0.61
C ASN A 728 1.53 12.32 0.05
N PRO A 729 2.22 11.29 0.60
CA PRO A 729 3.54 10.91 0.09
C PRO A 729 3.59 10.58 -1.40
N GLN A 730 2.46 10.14 -1.98
CA GLN A 730 2.38 9.77 -3.40
C GLN A 730 2.40 10.99 -4.35
N TYR A 731 2.23 12.20 -3.84
CA TYR A 731 2.33 13.40 -4.66
C TYR A 731 3.80 13.63 -5.05
N TYR A 732 4.01 14.20 -6.23
CA TYR A 732 5.36 14.47 -6.70
C TYR A 732 5.38 15.65 -7.68
N ILE A 733 6.58 16.22 -7.85
CA ILE A 733 6.88 17.20 -8.87
C ILE A 733 8.01 16.67 -9.75
N ALA A 734 7.97 16.98 -11.04
CA ALA A 734 9.00 16.55 -12.00
C ALA A 734 9.40 17.69 -12.93
N TRP A 735 10.68 17.84 -13.15
CA TRP A 735 11.23 18.77 -14.15
C TRP A 735 11.85 17.96 -15.29
N PRO A 736 11.30 18.00 -16.50
CA PRO A 736 11.97 17.42 -17.68
C PRO A 736 13.09 18.39 -18.10
N ILE A 737 14.34 17.97 -17.97
CA ILE A 737 15.52 18.80 -18.26
C ILE A 737 16.33 18.12 -19.34
N ASN A 738 16.66 18.87 -20.41
CA ASN A 738 17.54 18.41 -21.48
C ASN A 738 18.99 18.78 -21.14
N PHE A 739 19.80 17.74 -20.92
CA PHE A 739 21.22 17.86 -20.61
C PHE A 739 22.05 17.71 -21.91
N SER A 740 22.76 18.75 -22.30
CA SER A 740 23.61 18.75 -23.50
C SER A 740 24.82 17.82 -23.37
N ASP A 741 25.29 17.60 -22.16
CA ASP A 741 26.50 16.83 -21.87
C ASP A 741 26.26 15.78 -20.79
N PRO A 742 26.92 14.61 -20.87
CA PRO A 742 27.00 13.71 -19.71
C PRO A 742 27.88 14.35 -18.61
N GLY A 743 27.79 13.83 -17.40
CA GLY A 743 28.56 14.35 -16.28
C GLY A 743 27.92 14.14 -14.92
N GLU A 744 28.52 14.78 -13.91
CA GLU A 744 27.98 14.78 -12.54
C GLU A 744 27.31 16.14 -12.26
N TYR A 745 26.17 16.08 -11.63
CA TYR A 745 25.32 17.23 -11.35
C TYR A 745 24.95 17.26 -9.86
N GLU A 746 25.30 18.35 -9.18
CA GLU A 746 24.89 18.60 -7.80
C GLU A 746 23.47 19.18 -7.80
N LEU A 747 22.59 18.57 -7.02
CA LEU A 747 21.21 19.02 -6.85
C LEU A 747 21.02 19.64 -5.46
N ILE A 748 20.35 20.79 -5.41
CA ILE A 748 20.02 21.52 -4.19
C ILE A 748 18.53 21.88 -4.26
N LEU A 749 17.78 21.61 -3.20
CA LEU A 749 16.37 22.03 -3.08
C LEU A 749 16.25 23.16 -2.06
N ASP A 750 15.42 24.15 -2.35
CA ASP A 750 15.03 25.21 -1.41
C ASP A 750 13.69 24.84 -0.80
N ILE A 751 13.72 24.31 0.43
CA ILE A 751 12.56 23.69 1.08
C ILE A 751 12.34 24.26 2.49
N GLU A 752 11.08 24.20 2.96
CA GLU A 752 10.67 24.57 4.30
C GLU A 752 9.92 23.41 4.95
N LYS A 753 10.23 23.13 6.23
CA LYS A 753 9.45 22.21 7.04
C LYS A 753 8.25 22.97 7.64
N PRO A 754 7.01 22.67 7.27
CA PRO A 754 5.84 23.31 7.88
C PRO A 754 5.68 22.92 9.35
N LYS A 755 5.12 23.81 10.17
CA LYS A 755 4.87 23.55 11.58
C LYS A 755 3.93 22.35 11.73
N GLY A 756 4.37 21.32 12.45
CA GLY A 756 3.63 20.06 12.59
C GLY A 756 3.69 19.16 11.36
N GLY A 757 4.55 19.47 10.41
CA GLY A 757 4.80 18.69 9.21
C GLY A 757 6.17 18.01 9.23
N GLY A 758 6.57 17.47 8.10
CA GLY A 758 7.84 16.78 7.90
C GLY A 758 7.67 15.34 7.47
N GLY A 759 8.78 14.64 7.31
CA GLY A 759 8.82 13.26 6.84
C GLY A 759 10.05 13.01 5.99
N GLU A 760 9.98 11.96 5.18
CA GLU A 760 11.05 11.60 4.25
C GLU A 760 10.61 11.79 2.80
N PHE A 761 11.56 12.19 1.97
CA PHE A 761 11.35 12.38 0.53
C PHE A 761 12.50 11.77 -0.26
N GLU A 762 12.24 11.48 -1.52
CA GLU A 762 13.21 10.93 -2.46
C GLU A 762 13.38 11.90 -3.64
N VAL A 763 14.62 12.04 -4.10
CA VAL A 763 14.95 12.77 -5.33
C VAL A 763 15.59 11.79 -6.32
N VAL A 764 15.10 11.80 -7.56
CA VAL A 764 15.53 10.89 -8.62
C VAL A 764 16.02 11.69 -9.83
N LEU A 765 17.18 11.31 -10.39
CA LEU A 765 17.65 11.78 -11.70
C LEU A 765 18.34 10.61 -12.42
N GLY A 766 17.76 10.19 -13.52
CA GLY A 766 18.28 9.05 -14.26
C GLY A 766 18.27 7.77 -13.41
N PRO A 767 19.39 7.07 -13.28
CA PRO A 767 19.47 5.85 -12.46
C PRO A 767 19.70 6.14 -10.97
N ASN A 768 19.96 7.38 -10.60
CA ASN A 768 20.40 7.78 -9.26
C ASN A 768 19.23 8.19 -8.38
N ARG A 769 19.27 7.83 -7.10
CA ARG A 769 18.22 8.12 -6.10
C ARG A 769 18.87 8.54 -4.79
N GLU A 770 18.33 9.58 -4.16
CA GLU A 770 18.75 10.05 -2.83
C GLU A 770 17.49 10.22 -1.96
N THR A 771 17.54 9.66 -0.76
CA THR A 771 16.47 9.77 0.23
C THR A 771 16.94 10.64 1.40
N LEU A 772 16.16 11.62 1.77
CA LEU A 772 16.46 12.54 2.87
C LEU A 772 15.24 12.77 3.76
N LYS A 773 15.51 13.13 5.01
CA LYS A 773 14.48 13.70 5.89
C LYS A 773 14.37 15.20 5.63
N VAL A 774 13.17 15.74 5.74
CA VAL A 774 12.94 17.18 5.70
C VAL A 774 13.64 17.78 6.93
N PRO A 775 14.63 18.68 6.74
CA PRO A 775 15.42 19.16 7.86
C PRO A 775 14.64 20.12 8.75
N GLU A 776 14.99 20.13 10.03
CA GLU A 776 14.43 21.06 11.00
C GLU A 776 14.91 22.49 10.73
N GLY A 777 14.06 23.47 10.97
CA GLY A 777 14.41 24.89 10.82
C GLY A 777 13.17 25.76 10.62
N ASP A 778 13.35 27.06 10.80
CA ASP A 778 12.32 28.06 10.53
C ASP A 778 12.53 28.66 9.12
N GLY A 779 11.53 28.56 8.27
CA GLY A 779 11.53 29.12 6.92
C GLY A 779 12.30 28.25 5.91
N PHE A 780 12.42 28.80 4.71
CA PHE A 780 13.08 28.12 3.58
C PHE A 780 14.59 28.00 3.79
N GLN A 781 15.13 26.81 3.48
CA GLN A 781 16.57 26.53 3.58
C GLN A 781 17.03 25.71 2.38
N LYS A 782 18.25 25.94 1.92
CA LYS A 782 18.85 25.23 0.80
C LYS A 782 19.48 23.93 1.29
N VAL A 783 18.97 22.82 0.81
CA VAL A 783 19.38 21.47 1.20
C VAL A 783 20.11 20.83 0.02
N ILE A 784 21.38 20.49 0.22
CA ILE A 784 22.17 19.74 -0.78
C ILE A 784 21.67 18.30 -0.77
N ILE A 785 21.14 17.83 -1.89
CA ILE A 785 20.61 16.48 -2.05
C ILE A 785 21.75 15.50 -2.33
N GLY A 786 22.64 15.83 -3.26
CA GLY A 786 23.75 14.97 -3.62
C GLY A 786 24.24 15.24 -5.03
N ASN A 787 25.17 14.39 -5.47
CA ASN A 787 25.72 14.38 -6.83
C ASN A 787 25.08 13.24 -7.63
N PHE A 788 24.58 13.56 -8.81
CA PHE A 788 23.86 12.64 -9.70
C PHE A 788 24.63 12.51 -11.01
N SER A 789 24.93 11.29 -11.42
CA SER A 789 25.72 11.00 -12.61
C SER A 789 24.83 10.62 -13.79
N LEU A 790 25.03 11.25 -14.93
CA LEU A 790 24.41 10.90 -16.21
C LEU A 790 25.50 10.49 -17.22
N GLU A 791 25.38 9.28 -17.75
CA GLU A 791 26.33 8.73 -18.73
C GLU A 791 26.09 9.23 -20.15
N ASN A 792 24.86 9.67 -20.43
CA ASN A 792 24.48 10.11 -21.77
C ASN A 792 23.80 11.49 -21.71
N SER A 793 23.93 12.26 -22.77
CA SER A 793 23.14 13.47 -22.97
C SER A 793 21.68 13.14 -23.33
N GLY A 794 20.78 14.09 -23.20
CA GLY A 794 19.36 13.97 -23.54
C GLY A 794 18.43 14.49 -22.47
N THR A 795 17.15 14.25 -22.64
CA THR A 795 16.10 14.68 -21.71
C THR A 795 15.91 13.65 -20.60
N TYR A 796 16.04 14.09 -19.35
CA TYR A 796 15.80 13.29 -18.15
C TYR A 796 14.86 14.07 -17.23
N ARG A 797 14.17 13.34 -16.35
CA ARG A 797 13.31 13.98 -15.33
C ARG A 797 14.03 14.00 -14.00
N ILE A 798 14.06 15.18 -13.36
CA ILE A 798 14.35 15.28 -11.92
C ILE A 798 13.00 15.20 -11.22
N ILE A 799 12.83 14.17 -10.39
CA ILE A 799 11.57 13.88 -9.69
C ILE A 799 11.80 14.05 -8.19
N VAL A 800 10.93 14.77 -7.52
CA VAL A 800 10.90 14.86 -6.05
C VAL A 800 9.56 14.30 -5.60
N THR A 801 9.60 13.27 -4.75
CA THR A 801 8.41 12.56 -4.25
C THR A 801 8.51 12.32 -2.75
N GLY A 802 7.38 12.30 -2.04
CA GLY A 802 7.34 11.90 -0.64
C GLY A 802 7.48 10.39 -0.46
N LEU A 803 8.00 9.97 0.68
CA LEU A 803 8.05 8.56 1.09
C LEU A 803 7.14 8.30 2.29
N ASN A 804 7.17 9.20 3.27
CA ASN A 804 6.29 9.12 4.44
C ASN A 804 6.07 10.53 5.01
N LEU A 805 5.10 10.65 5.91
CA LEU A 805 4.82 11.87 6.68
C LEU A 805 5.10 11.61 8.16
N GLU A 806 5.68 12.58 8.86
CA GLU A 806 5.88 12.49 10.33
C GLU A 806 4.55 12.45 11.08
N GLN A 807 3.55 13.15 10.58
CA GLN A 807 2.20 13.19 11.15
C GLN A 807 1.17 12.91 10.06
N ASN A 808 0.20 12.07 10.34
CA ASN A 808 -0.81 11.62 9.37
C ASN A 808 -1.64 12.75 8.73
N GLU A 809 -1.76 13.90 9.40
CA GLU A 809 -2.48 15.08 8.90
C GLU A 809 -1.54 16.25 8.60
N GLY A 810 -0.23 16.00 8.61
CA GLY A 810 0.79 17.00 8.35
C GLY A 810 1.08 17.21 6.87
N GLU A 811 1.75 18.31 6.55
CA GLU A 811 2.31 18.61 5.24
C GLU A 811 3.77 18.16 5.22
N LEU A 812 4.21 17.41 4.20
CA LEU A 812 5.59 16.91 4.10
C LEU A 812 6.60 18.06 4.13
N MET A 813 6.49 18.94 3.15
CA MET A 813 7.37 20.11 3.01
C MET A 813 6.75 21.11 2.04
N ARG A 814 7.29 22.31 2.01
CA ARG A 814 7.03 23.31 0.97
C ARG A 814 8.29 23.45 0.13
N LEU A 815 8.13 23.51 -1.19
CA LEU A 815 9.26 23.50 -2.12
C LEU A 815 9.22 24.74 -2.99
N ARG A 816 10.27 25.59 -2.89
CA ARG A 816 10.39 26.82 -3.66
C ARG A 816 11.08 26.59 -4.99
N SER A 817 12.24 25.95 -4.98
CA SER A 817 13.05 25.78 -6.18
C SER A 817 13.95 24.54 -6.14
N LEU A 818 14.36 24.14 -7.32
CA LEU A 818 15.42 23.17 -7.60
C LEU A 818 16.61 23.96 -8.17
N LYS A 819 17.78 23.78 -7.60
CA LYS A 819 19.02 24.36 -8.13
C LYS A 819 19.90 23.22 -8.64
N LEU A 820 20.42 23.38 -9.82
CA LEU A 820 21.24 22.42 -10.53
C LEU A 820 22.59 23.01 -10.85
N LYS A 821 23.65 22.25 -10.60
CA LYS A 821 25.01 22.71 -10.87
C LYS A 821 25.83 21.54 -11.39
N LYS A 822 26.45 21.68 -12.56
CA LYS A 822 27.37 20.70 -13.09
C LYS A 822 28.65 20.67 -12.22
N SER A 823 28.94 19.50 -11.65
CA SER A 823 30.18 19.26 -10.91
C SER A 823 31.35 19.22 -11.91
N LYS A 824 32.51 19.56 -11.49
CA LYS A 824 33.71 19.64 -12.38
C LYS A 824 34.06 18.30 -13.01
#